data_55a110c23880269c16829c264fe4313b
#
_entry.id   55a110c23880269c16829c264fe4313b
#
_cell.length_a   1.000
_cell.length_b   1.000
_cell.length_c   1.000
_cell.angle_alpha   90.00
_cell.angle_beta   90.00
_cell.angle_gamma   90.00
#
_symmetry.space_group_name_H-M   'P 1'
#
loop_
_entity.id
_entity.type
_entity.pdbx_description
1 polymer ?
#
loop_
_entity_poly.entity_id
_entity_poly.type
_entity_poly.pdbx_seq_one_letter_code
_entity_poly.pdbx_strand_id
1 'polypeptide(L)'
;MAKETPLMKQYNQIKSKYPDALLLFRVGDFYETFGEDAVKAAHTLDIVLTNRNNGTERSELAGFPYHSINTYLPKLVKAGYRVAICDQLEDPKLVKGIVKRGVTELVTPGVALNDDILQSKSNNFLASVWLGKQACGAAFLDVSTGEFLVAQGDKTYIDKLLQNFRPSELLVAKHQKKEFAEHFGDDFHCFYLEDWVFKDYYAQQVLTKHFQTNSLKGFGVDELTEAILTAGAILYYLSETQHHQLQHITAIQRIAEEAYVWLDKFTIRNLELYAGNTTPSVSLLDVIDKTLSPMGSRTLKRWLALPLKKLDKIRQRHEVVDYFLKHIDVLEQVKTALSRMGDIERLISKVATLKINPREVVQLRASLEHIPLIKQLCLASANESLTLLGDKLHSCEQLSARIAETLSEDAPVNIAKGNAIAKGFSAELDELRGLSHSGKSYLDDLLLRESQRTGIPSLKIDSNNVFGYYIEVRNTHKDKVPADWIRKQTLVNAERYITGELKEYEAKILGAEEKIAQLEQSLYAELIAFISEYIGQVQTNATLIGQLDCLCGFATLAMENNYHRPEMNEGYAIEIKDGRHPVIEKQLPVGTPYIANDVYLDRERQQIIMITGPNMSGKSAILRQTALIVLLAQIGSFVPAASAQLGIVDKIFTRVGASDNISMGESTFMVEMNEAALILNNISDRSLVLLDEIGRGTSTYDGISIAWAIAEYLHEHPSKAKTLFATHYHELNEMSEQFERIKNYNVSVKETKDSVLFLRKLTEGGSAHSFGIHVAKMAGMPQYVIQKANKMLKKLEESHNVVPTAEVVKNAQKEMQLSFFDMNDPLLEALKEDLLSLDINTLTPVEALMKLNEMRKRIS
;
A
#
# COMPACT_ATOMS: atom_id res chain seq x y z
N MET A 1 -49.28 -16.81 3.93
CA MET A 1 -48.08 -16.09 3.51
C MET A 1 -48.38 -14.60 3.56
N ALA A 2 -47.72 -13.85 4.42
CA ALA A 2 -47.86 -12.41 4.55
C ALA A 2 -47.51 -11.74 3.22
N LYS A 3 -48.32 -10.80 2.75
CA LYS A 3 -48.08 -10.08 1.51
C LYS A 3 -46.92 -9.07 1.75
N GLU A 4 -45.74 -9.47 1.33
CA GLU A 4 -44.56 -8.61 1.25
C GLU A 4 -44.88 -7.37 0.39
N THR A 5 -44.47 -6.18 0.84
CA THR A 5 -44.69 -4.97 0.05
C THR A 5 -43.90 -5.06 -1.28
N PRO A 6 -44.40 -4.50 -2.39
CA PRO A 6 -43.69 -4.55 -3.68
C PRO A 6 -42.28 -3.93 -3.64
N LEU A 7 -42.03 -2.95 -2.75
CA LEU A 7 -40.71 -2.36 -2.52
C LEU A 7 -39.74 -3.38 -1.90
N MET A 8 -40.19 -4.08 -0.82
CA MET A 8 -39.37 -5.11 -0.16
C MET A 8 -39.11 -6.31 -1.05
N LYS A 9 -40.09 -6.69 -1.89
CA LYS A 9 -39.87 -7.73 -2.90
C LYS A 9 -38.74 -7.37 -3.85
N GLN A 10 -38.68 -6.10 -4.31
CA GLN A 10 -37.59 -5.60 -5.16
C GLN A 10 -36.25 -5.57 -4.42
N TYR A 11 -36.27 -5.12 -3.15
CA TYR A 11 -35.09 -5.12 -2.27
C TYR A 11 -34.54 -6.55 -2.10
N ASN A 12 -35.36 -7.50 -1.69
CA ASN A 12 -34.97 -8.89 -1.45
C ASN A 12 -34.49 -9.60 -2.71
N GLN A 13 -35.08 -9.29 -3.87
CA GLN A 13 -34.65 -9.81 -5.17
C GLN A 13 -33.26 -9.28 -5.56
N ILE A 14 -32.94 -8.04 -5.22
CA ILE A 14 -31.62 -7.46 -5.47
C ILE A 14 -30.62 -7.99 -4.42
N LYS A 15 -30.99 -7.98 -3.13
CA LYS A 15 -30.13 -8.48 -2.05
C LYS A 15 -29.72 -9.95 -2.26
N SER A 16 -30.60 -10.78 -2.78
CA SER A 16 -30.27 -12.19 -3.07
C SER A 16 -29.19 -12.39 -4.14
N LYS A 17 -28.96 -11.38 -4.99
CA LYS A 17 -27.87 -11.38 -5.97
C LYS A 17 -26.54 -10.92 -5.37
N TYR A 18 -26.58 -10.16 -4.29
CA TYR A 18 -25.41 -9.59 -3.60
C TYR A 18 -25.48 -9.89 -2.10
N PRO A 19 -25.49 -11.19 -1.69
CA PRO A 19 -25.72 -11.57 -0.30
C PRO A 19 -24.65 -11.04 0.65
N ASP A 20 -23.41 -10.96 0.18
CA ASP A 20 -22.23 -10.54 0.95
C ASP A 20 -21.99 -9.01 0.96
N ALA A 21 -22.81 -8.25 0.22
CA ALA A 21 -22.66 -6.79 0.15
C ALA A 21 -23.73 -6.09 0.97
N LEU A 22 -23.39 -5.02 1.67
CA LEU A 22 -24.31 -4.10 2.31
C LEU A 22 -25.06 -3.33 1.20
N LEU A 23 -26.37 -3.45 1.14
CA LEU A 23 -27.18 -2.86 0.07
C LEU A 23 -27.68 -1.48 0.48
N LEU A 24 -27.19 -0.43 -0.18
CA LEU A 24 -27.71 0.91 -0.12
C LEU A 24 -28.83 1.06 -1.17
N PHE A 25 -30.07 1.00 -0.74
CA PHE A 25 -31.23 0.94 -1.61
C PHE A 25 -31.92 2.31 -1.68
N ARG A 26 -31.97 2.93 -2.83
CA ARG A 26 -32.54 4.26 -2.98
C ARG A 26 -34.05 4.29 -2.87
N VAL A 27 -34.56 5.03 -1.89
CA VAL A 27 -36.00 5.25 -1.65
C VAL A 27 -36.24 6.77 -1.58
N GLY A 28 -36.75 7.35 -2.68
CA GLY A 28 -36.87 8.78 -2.80
C GLY A 28 -35.54 9.53 -2.65
N ASP A 29 -35.45 10.38 -1.64
CA ASP A 29 -34.26 11.20 -1.35
C ASP A 29 -33.27 10.54 -0.35
N PHE A 30 -33.48 9.25 -0.03
CA PHE A 30 -32.64 8.51 0.93
C PHE A 30 -32.05 7.26 0.31
N TYR A 31 -30.86 6.86 0.77
CA TYR A 31 -30.40 5.50 0.73
C TYR A 31 -30.80 4.82 2.03
N GLU A 32 -31.59 3.75 1.92
CA GLU A 32 -32.09 2.95 3.03
C GLU A 32 -31.44 1.56 3.01
N THR A 33 -31.15 1.02 4.20
CA THR A 33 -30.71 -0.36 4.40
C THR A 33 -31.66 -1.07 5.35
N PHE A 34 -31.82 -2.38 5.20
CA PHE A 34 -32.78 -3.15 5.97
C PHE A 34 -32.13 -4.38 6.64
N GLY A 35 -32.74 -4.83 7.77
CA GLY A 35 -32.30 -6.02 8.52
C GLY A 35 -30.87 -5.93 9.01
N GLU A 36 -30.08 -6.99 8.83
CA GLU A 36 -28.67 -7.03 9.26
C GLU A 36 -27.81 -5.91 8.66
N ASP A 37 -28.06 -5.53 7.40
CA ASP A 37 -27.35 -4.43 6.75
C ASP A 37 -27.62 -3.10 7.47
N ALA A 38 -28.83 -2.89 7.96
CA ALA A 38 -29.20 -1.69 8.73
C ALA A 38 -28.47 -1.63 10.08
N VAL A 39 -28.34 -2.76 10.78
CA VAL A 39 -27.60 -2.85 12.05
C VAL A 39 -26.12 -2.53 11.83
N LYS A 40 -25.50 -3.16 10.82
CA LYS A 40 -24.08 -2.90 10.43
C LYS A 40 -23.86 -1.44 10.05
N ALA A 41 -24.73 -0.88 9.20
CA ALA A 41 -24.64 0.51 8.77
C ALA A 41 -24.83 1.49 9.93
N ALA A 42 -25.85 1.29 10.79
CA ALA A 42 -26.10 2.15 11.93
C ALA A 42 -24.90 2.21 12.89
N HIS A 43 -24.32 1.06 13.20
CA HIS A 43 -23.13 0.95 14.06
C HIS A 43 -21.90 1.64 13.46
N THR A 44 -21.62 1.42 12.16
CA THR A 44 -20.41 1.94 11.51
C THR A 44 -20.50 3.42 11.21
N LEU A 45 -21.70 3.93 10.88
CA LEU A 45 -21.92 5.31 10.48
C LEU A 45 -22.29 6.23 11.64
N ASP A 46 -22.57 5.66 12.81
CA ASP A 46 -23.12 6.35 13.98
C ASP A 46 -24.43 7.08 13.63
N ILE A 47 -25.35 6.37 12.94
CA ILE A 47 -26.67 6.87 12.59
C ILE A 47 -27.76 6.09 13.31
N VAL A 48 -28.96 6.69 13.39
CA VAL A 48 -30.09 6.11 14.13
C VAL A 48 -30.59 4.83 13.46
N LEU A 49 -30.62 3.75 14.22
CA LEU A 49 -31.32 2.52 13.84
C LEU A 49 -32.80 2.65 14.19
N THR A 50 -33.66 2.56 13.19
CA THR A 50 -35.13 2.63 13.32
C THR A 50 -35.77 1.32 12.88
N ASN A 51 -37.09 1.22 12.96
CA ASN A 51 -37.87 0.10 12.48
C ASN A 51 -38.92 0.56 11.48
N ARG A 52 -39.07 -0.18 10.39
CA ARG A 52 -40.12 0.03 9.41
C ARG A 52 -41.12 -1.14 9.45
N ASN A 53 -42.42 -0.78 9.44
CA ASN A 53 -43.46 -1.79 9.28
C ASN A 53 -43.63 -2.14 7.81
N ASN A 54 -43.26 -3.35 7.45
CA ASN A 54 -43.29 -3.89 6.06
C ASN A 54 -44.49 -4.87 5.88
N GLY A 55 -45.66 -4.52 6.35
CA GLY A 55 -46.83 -5.35 6.38
C GLY A 55 -47.03 -6.02 7.75
N THR A 56 -46.65 -7.28 7.94
CA THR A 56 -46.79 -8.03 9.19
C THR A 56 -45.51 -8.11 10.02
N GLU A 57 -44.36 -7.83 9.45
CA GLU A 57 -43.07 -7.88 10.13
C GLU A 57 -42.44 -6.51 10.28
N ARG A 58 -41.81 -6.28 11.45
CA ARG A 58 -40.93 -5.14 11.69
C ARG A 58 -39.53 -5.54 11.24
N SER A 59 -38.95 -4.77 10.32
CA SER A 59 -37.53 -4.91 9.99
C SER A 59 -36.76 -3.67 10.39
N GLU A 60 -35.55 -3.87 10.87
CA GLU A 60 -34.61 -2.79 11.16
C GLU A 60 -34.36 -1.95 9.89
N LEU A 61 -34.23 -0.65 10.09
CA LEU A 61 -34.01 0.34 9.05
C LEU A 61 -32.95 1.33 9.51
N ALA A 62 -31.97 1.56 8.68
CA ALA A 62 -31.07 2.70 8.79
C ALA A 62 -30.93 3.38 7.41
N GLY A 63 -30.71 4.68 7.39
CA GLY A 63 -30.59 5.40 6.13
C GLY A 63 -30.07 6.81 6.30
N PHE A 64 -29.63 7.37 5.20
CA PHE A 64 -29.12 8.74 5.10
C PHE A 64 -29.53 9.38 3.76
N PRO A 65 -29.56 10.74 3.68
CA PRO A 65 -29.90 11.43 2.44
C PRO A 65 -28.95 11.05 1.29
N TYR A 66 -29.51 10.81 0.09
CA TYR A 66 -28.72 10.31 -1.04
C TYR A 66 -27.56 11.24 -1.44
N HIS A 67 -27.73 12.55 -1.29
CA HIS A 67 -26.68 13.54 -1.59
C HIS A 67 -25.49 13.47 -0.62
N SER A 68 -25.65 12.77 0.51
CA SER A 68 -24.59 12.58 1.52
C SER A 68 -23.80 11.28 1.32
N ILE A 69 -23.98 10.56 0.21
CA ILE A 69 -23.30 9.30 -0.07
C ILE A 69 -21.78 9.43 0.02
N ASN A 70 -21.20 10.52 -0.48
CA ASN A 70 -19.76 10.78 -0.42
C ASN A 70 -19.21 10.92 1.01
N THR A 71 -20.05 11.21 1.99
CA THR A 71 -19.67 11.28 3.41
C THR A 71 -19.75 9.91 4.10
N TYR A 72 -20.74 9.10 3.76
CA TYR A 72 -21.04 7.85 4.46
C TYR A 72 -20.43 6.61 3.80
N LEU A 73 -20.43 6.53 2.47
CA LEU A 73 -19.84 5.41 1.73
C LEU A 73 -18.36 5.14 2.11
N PRO A 74 -17.48 6.17 2.20
CA PRO A 74 -16.10 5.95 2.61
C PRO A 74 -15.94 5.29 3.98
N LYS A 75 -16.82 5.58 4.93
CA LYS A 75 -16.77 4.99 6.27
C LYS A 75 -17.10 3.49 6.23
N LEU A 76 -18.11 3.10 5.46
CA LEU A 76 -18.46 1.69 5.27
C LEU A 76 -17.35 0.90 4.60
N VAL A 77 -16.79 1.45 3.51
CA VAL A 77 -15.74 0.77 2.74
C VAL A 77 -14.44 0.66 3.56
N LYS A 78 -14.04 1.73 4.30
CA LYS A 78 -12.89 1.69 5.22
C LYS A 78 -13.07 0.70 6.38
N ALA A 79 -14.31 0.43 6.77
CA ALA A 79 -14.63 -0.63 7.75
C ALA A 79 -14.58 -2.05 7.15
N GLY A 80 -14.20 -2.20 5.87
CA GLY A 80 -14.05 -3.48 5.19
C GLY A 80 -15.35 -4.02 4.55
N TYR A 81 -16.45 -3.25 4.53
CA TYR A 81 -17.68 -3.69 3.90
C TYR A 81 -17.64 -3.51 2.38
N ARG A 82 -18.20 -4.51 1.68
CA ARG A 82 -18.59 -4.39 0.28
C ARG A 82 -19.95 -3.71 0.23
N VAL A 83 -20.11 -2.66 -0.55
CA VAL A 83 -21.31 -1.82 -0.57
C VAL A 83 -21.92 -1.79 -1.98
N ALA A 84 -23.11 -2.35 -2.13
CA ALA A 84 -23.88 -2.29 -3.38
C ALA A 84 -24.75 -1.01 -3.40
N ILE A 85 -24.49 -0.13 -4.34
CA ILE A 85 -25.27 1.11 -4.54
C ILE A 85 -26.39 0.78 -5.54
N CYS A 86 -27.63 0.88 -5.05
CA CYS A 86 -28.82 0.56 -5.83
C CYS A 86 -29.63 1.84 -6.09
N ASP A 87 -29.58 2.32 -7.32
CA ASP A 87 -30.27 3.52 -7.76
C ASP A 87 -31.54 3.26 -8.55
N GLN A 88 -32.34 4.31 -8.72
CA GLN A 88 -33.51 4.33 -9.58
C GLN A 88 -33.06 4.40 -11.05
N LEU A 89 -33.49 3.44 -11.87
CA LEU A 89 -33.13 3.36 -13.28
C LEU A 89 -34.13 4.09 -14.21
N GLU A 90 -35.20 4.61 -13.63
CA GLU A 90 -36.29 5.30 -14.34
C GLU A 90 -36.63 6.60 -13.61
N ASP A 91 -37.06 7.63 -14.35
CA ASP A 91 -37.54 8.88 -13.76
C ASP A 91 -38.84 8.64 -13.00
N PRO A 92 -38.89 8.88 -11.68
CA PRO A 92 -40.16 8.73 -10.88
C PRO A 92 -41.35 9.52 -11.40
N LYS A 93 -41.11 10.63 -12.13
CA LYS A 93 -42.15 11.48 -12.71
C LYS A 93 -42.84 10.85 -13.92
N LEU A 94 -42.19 9.90 -14.61
CA LEU A 94 -42.66 9.30 -15.83
C LEU A 94 -43.34 7.94 -15.61
N VAL A 95 -43.20 7.33 -14.41
CA VAL A 95 -43.62 5.95 -14.14
C VAL A 95 -44.88 5.93 -13.27
N LYS A 96 -45.93 5.27 -13.72
CA LYS A 96 -47.13 4.97 -12.90
C LYS A 96 -46.86 3.66 -12.14
N GLY A 97 -46.36 3.75 -10.89
CA GLY A 97 -46.09 2.57 -10.07
C GLY A 97 -44.76 2.65 -9.35
N ILE A 98 -44.17 1.46 -9.06
CA ILE A 98 -42.86 1.39 -8.39
C ILE A 98 -41.76 1.53 -9.43
N VAL A 99 -40.91 2.50 -9.24
CA VAL A 99 -39.73 2.79 -10.05
C VAL A 99 -38.80 1.57 -10.02
N LYS A 100 -38.33 1.16 -11.19
CA LYS A 100 -37.34 0.09 -11.32
C LYS A 100 -36.00 0.54 -10.76
N ARG A 101 -35.37 -0.33 -9.96
CA ARG A 101 -34.06 -0.09 -9.36
C ARG A 101 -33.08 -1.19 -9.76
N GLY A 102 -31.80 -0.87 -9.77
CA GLY A 102 -30.73 -1.79 -10.04
C GLY A 102 -29.43 -1.36 -9.38
N VAL A 103 -28.53 -2.31 -9.14
CA VAL A 103 -27.19 -1.99 -8.66
C VAL A 103 -26.43 -1.31 -9.81
N THR A 104 -26.03 -0.08 -9.57
CA THR A 104 -25.25 0.72 -10.51
C THR A 104 -23.76 0.58 -10.27
N GLU A 105 -23.37 0.29 -9.03
CA GLU A 105 -21.97 0.11 -8.64
C GLU A 105 -21.87 -0.78 -7.40
N LEU A 106 -20.86 -1.64 -7.36
CA LEU A 106 -20.47 -2.38 -6.18
C LEU A 106 -19.09 -1.87 -5.75
N VAL A 107 -19.07 -1.07 -4.67
CA VAL A 107 -17.83 -0.50 -4.13
C VAL A 107 -17.28 -1.42 -3.06
N THR A 108 -16.01 -1.81 -3.22
CA THR A 108 -15.29 -2.65 -2.25
C THR A 108 -13.97 -2.00 -1.87
N PRO A 109 -13.30 -2.44 -0.80
CA PRO A 109 -12.00 -1.85 -0.41
C PRO A 109 -10.96 -1.82 -1.54
N GLY A 110 -10.90 -2.88 -2.36
CA GLY A 110 -9.91 -3.02 -3.43
C GLY A 110 -10.25 -2.30 -4.75
N VAL A 111 -11.53 -1.92 -4.98
CA VAL A 111 -11.96 -1.29 -6.26
C VAL A 111 -12.51 0.13 -6.07
N ALA A 112 -12.16 0.77 -4.97
CA ALA A 112 -12.58 2.15 -4.69
C ALA A 112 -11.86 3.14 -5.63
N LEU A 113 -12.63 4.08 -6.20
CA LEU A 113 -12.14 5.18 -7.05
C LEU A 113 -12.36 6.57 -6.42
N ASN A 114 -13.08 6.63 -5.29
CA ASN A 114 -13.39 7.87 -4.61
C ASN A 114 -12.18 8.34 -3.77
N ASP A 115 -11.77 9.60 -3.96
CA ASP A 115 -10.63 10.20 -3.26
C ASP A 115 -10.80 10.24 -1.72
N ASP A 116 -12.05 10.27 -1.21
CA ASP A 116 -12.34 10.23 0.23
C ASP A 116 -12.04 8.85 0.85
N ILE A 117 -11.99 7.79 0.02
CA ILE A 117 -11.60 6.44 0.42
C ILE A 117 -10.09 6.27 0.28
N LEU A 118 -9.53 6.73 -0.81
CA LEU A 118 -8.14 6.54 -1.20
C LEU A 118 -7.19 7.46 -0.40
N GLN A 119 -6.03 6.92 -0.06
CA GLN A 119 -4.91 7.73 0.41
C GLN A 119 -4.11 8.22 -0.81
N SER A 120 -3.90 9.54 -0.94
CA SER A 120 -3.22 10.13 -2.10
C SER A 120 -1.82 9.56 -2.32
N LYS A 121 -1.06 9.38 -1.24
CA LYS A 121 0.34 8.92 -1.26
C LYS A 121 0.51 7.40 -1.25
N SER A 122 -0.55 6.61 -1.43
CA SER A 122 -0.49 5.15 -1.39
C SER A 122 -1.31 4.55 -2.52
N ASN A 123 -0.85 3.40 -3.04
CA ASN A 123 -1.65 2.57 -3.93
C ASN A 123 -2.77 1.90 -3.15
N ASN A 124 -3.86 1.56 -3.86
CA ASN A 124 -4.98 0.79 -3.33
C ASN A 124 -5.10 -0.52 -4.11
N PHE A 125 -4.30 -1.51 -3.73
CA PHE A 125 -4.25 -2.76 -4.47
C PHE A 125 -5.43 -3.68 -4.17
N LEU A 126 -6.11 -4.11 -5.22
CA LEU A 126 -6.85 -5.36 -5.29
C LEU A 126 -5.86 -6.45 -5.70
N ALA A 127 -5.73 -7.52 -4.91
CA ALA A 127 -4.85 -8.62 -5.26
C ALA A 127 -5.63 -9.91 -5.51
N SER A 128 -5.01 -10.85 -6.20
CA SER A 128 -5.48 -12.21 -6.35
C SER A 128 -4.32 -13.18 -6.15
N VAL A 129 -4.58 -14.31 -5.49
CA VAL A 129 -3.58 -15.36 -5.26
C VAL A 129 -4.14 -16.70 -5.69
N TRP A 130 -3.28 -17.50 -6.32
CA TRP A 130 -3.53 -18.87 -6.69
C TRP A 130 -2.41 -19.78 -6.17
N LEU A 131 -2.76 -20.84 -5.44
CA LEU A 131 -1.83 -21.83 -4.91
C LEU A 131 -1.75 -23.00 -5.89
N GLY A 132 -0.76 -22.96 -6.78
CA GLY A 132 -0.47 -24.05 -7.70
C GLY A 132 0.40 -25.14 -7.05
N LYS A 133 0.47 -26.32 -7.70
CA LYS A 133 1.25 -27.46 -7.18
C LYS A 133 2.77 -27.25 -7.26
N GLN A 134 3.27 -26.53 -8.27
CA GLN A 134 4.69 -26.29 -8.49
C GLN A 134 5.09 -24.86 -8.12
N ALA A 135 4.22 -23.91 -8.38
CA ALA A 135 4.42 -22.51 -8.10
C ALA A 135 3.09 -21.86 -7.71
N CYS A 136 3.17 -20.72 -7.02
CA CYS A 136 2.04 -19.87 -6.72
C CYS A 136 2.05 -18.65 -7.64
N GLY A 137 0.86 -18.15 -7.99
CA GLY A 137 0.68 -16.92 -8.74
C GLY A 137 0.09 -15.82 -7.88
N ALA A 138 0.48 -14.60 -8.13
CA ALA A 138 -0.15 -13.41 -7.55
C ALA A 138 -0.29 -12.31 -8.60
N ALA A 139 -1.39 -11.57 -8.51
CA ALA A 139 -1.61 -10.36 -9.29
C ALA A 139 -2.05 -9.22 -8.36
N PHE A 140 -1.64 -8.01 -8.67
CA PHE A 140 -1.95 -6.79 -7.92
C PHE A 140 -2.38 -5.71 -8.90
N LEU A 141 -3.57 -5.17 -8.73
CA LEU A 141 -4.10 -4.10 -9.55
C LEU A 141 -4.54 -2.93 -8.68
N ASP A 142 -4.03 -1.76 -8.95
CA ASP A 142 -4.60 -0.50 -8.44
C ASP A 142 -5.52 0.09 -9.51
N VAL A 143 -6.83 -0.06 -9.32
CA VAL A 143 -7.85 0.43 -10.27
C VAL A 143 -7.80 1.95 -10.40
N SER A 144 -7.37 2.67 -9.37
CA SER A 144 -7.31 4.13 -9.37
C SER A 144 -6.16 4.70 -10.21
N THR A 145 -5.13 3.90 -10.49
CA THR A 145 -3.94 4.30 -11.28
C THR A 145 -3.80 3.52 -12.58
N GLY A 146 -4.37 2.32 -12.65
CA GLY A 146 -4.19 1.37 -13.76
C GLY A 146 -2.91 0.54 -13.65
N GLU A 147 -2.17 0.62 -12.54
CA GLU A 147 -0.98 -0.20 -12.30
C GLU A 147 -1.36 -1.66 -12.10
N PHE A 148 -0.91 -2.54 -13.00
CA PHE A 148 -1.22 -3.97 -12.98
C PHE A 148 0.07 -4.80 -12.96
N LEU A 149 0.34 -5.44 -11.81
CA LEU A 149 1.55 -6.19 -11.55
C LEU A 149 1.22 -7.67 -11.37
N VAL A 150 2.11 -8.55 -11.88
CA VAL A 150 1.98 -10.01 -11.71
C VAL A 150 3.30 -10.64 -11.29
N ALA A 151 3.19 -11.69 -10.48
CA ALA A 151 4.33 -12.45 -10.01
C ALA A 151 4.00 -13.94 -9.95
N GLN A 152 5.02 -14.77 -10.14
CA GLN A 152 4.95 -16.22 -9.95
C GLN A 152 6.23 -16.68 -9.26
N GLY A 153 6.07 -17.53 -8.24
CA GLY A 153 7.17 -18.06 -7.46
C GLY A 153 6.69 -19.04 -6.40
N ASP A 154 7.52 -19.32 -5.41
CA ASP A 154 7.12 -20.14 -4.28
C ASP A 154 6.17 -19.40 -3.31
N LYS A 155 5.64 -20.12 -2.32
CA LYS A 155 4.73 -19.54 -1.31
C LYS A 155 5.39 -18.41 -0.52
N THR A 156 6.67 -18.54 -0.23
CA THR A 156 7.44 -17.54 0.54
C THR A 156 7.60 -16.24 -0.23
N TYR A 157 7.84 -16.34 -1.54
CA TYR A 157 7.92 -15.18 -2.42
C TYR A 157 6.58 -14.45 -2.53
N ILE A 158 5.47 -15.18 -2.66
CA ILE A 158 4.13 -14.57 -2.71
C ILE A 158 3.78 -13.91 -1.37
N ASP A 159 4.07 -14.56 -0.22
CA ASP A 159 3.88 -13.93 1.12
C ASP A 159 4.64 -12.61 1.23
N LYS A 160 5.90 -12.58 0.81
CA LYS A 160 6.71 -11.35 0.75
C LYS A 160 6.00 -10.23 -0.02
N LEU A 161 5.47 -10.53 -1.21
CA LEU A 161 4.78 -9.51 -2.02
C LEU A 161 3.50 -9.04 -1.36
N LEU A 162 2.71 -9.94 -0.77
CA LEU A 162 1.50 -9.59 -0.04
C LEU A 162 1.80 -8.66 1.15
N GLN A 163 2.86 -8.94 1.91
CA GLN A 163 3.30 -8.11 3.04
C GLN A 163 3.84 -6.74 2.60
N ASN A 164 4.51 -6.67 1.46
CA ASN A 164 5.04 -5.42 0.90
C ASN A 164 3.96 -4.52 0.31
N PHE A 165 3.06 -5.08 -0.49
CA PHE A 165 2.00 -4.32 -1.18
C PHE A 165 0.76 -4.10 -0.32
N ARG A 166 0.53 -4.91 0.71
CA ARG A 166 -0.59 -4.82 1.66
C ARG A 166 -1.92 -4.53 0.95
N PRO A 167 -2.42 -5.47 0.13
CA PRO A 167 -3.63 -5.25 -0.64
C PRO A 167 -4.82 -4.96 0.28
N SER A 168 -5.68 -4.04 -0.15
CA SER A 168 -6.90 -3.69 0.58
C SER A 168 -7.99 -4.77 0.47
N GLU A 169 -7.89 -5.61 -0.55
CA GLU A 169 -8.78 -6.75 -0.78
C GLU A 169 -8.03 -7.84 -1.55
N LEU A 170 -8.30 -9.11 -1.20
CA LEU A 170 -7.61 -10.25 -1.77
C LEU A 170 -8.62 -11.29 -2.30
N LEU A 171 -8.43 -11.71 -3.55
CA LEU A 171 -9.25 -12.72 -4.23
C LEU A 171 -8.56 -14.08 -4.16
N VAL A 172 -9.28 -15.08 -3.66
CA VAL A 172 -8.80 -16.46 -3.52
C VAL A 172 -9.86 -17.43 -4.02
N ALA A 173 -9.46 -18.58 -4.59
CA ALA A 173 -10.39 -19.60 -5.00
C ALA A 173 -11.06 -20.27 -3.79
N LYS A 174 -12.37 -20.58 -3.88
CA LYS A 174 -13.15 -21.14 -2.75
C LYS A 174 -12.53 -22.40 -2.16
N HIS A 175 -12.05 -23.32 -2.99
CA HIS A 175 -11.45 -24.56 -2.50
C HIS A 175 -10.09 -24.35 -1.81
N GLN A 176 -9.40 -23.24 -2.07
CA GLN A 176 -8.09 -22.93 -1.48
C GLN A 176 -8.19 -22.14 -0.17
N LYS A 177 -9.40 -21.80 0.29
CA LYS A 177 -9.61 -20.98 1.50
C LYS A 177 -8.81 -21.47 2.71
N LYS A 178 -8.87 -22.76 2.99
CA LYS A 178 -8.21 -23.36 4.16
C LYS A 178 -6.69 -23.34 4.01
N GLU A 179 -6.19 -23.76 2.84
CA GLU A 179 -4.76 -23.78 2.54
C GLU A 179 -4.18 -22.36 2.55
N PHE A 180 -4.92 -21.36 2.05
CA PHE A 180 -4.51 -19.96 2.10
C PHE A 180 -4.34 -19.48 3.54
N ALA A 181 -5.33 -19.68 4.41
CA ALA A 181 -5.27 -19.25 5.81
C ALA A 181 -4.13 -19.93 6.59
N GLU A 182 -3.86 -21.22 6.33
CA GLU A 182 -2.76 -21.96 6.94
C GLU A 182 -1.37 -21.38 6.57
N HIS A 183 -1.18 -20.84 5.36
CA HIS A 183 0.11 -20.34 4.90
C HIS A 183 0.32 -18.84 5.05
N PHE A 184 -0.73 -18.03 4.82
CA PHE A 184 -0.62 -16.56 4.76
C PHE A 184 -1.31 -15.86 5.95
N GLY A 185 -2.04 -16.62 6.79
CA GLY A 185 -2.79 -16.08 7.93
C GLY A 185 -4.16 -15.50 7.54
N ASP A 186 -4.83 -14.93 8.55
CA ASP A 186 -6.20 -14.41 8.43
C ASP A 186 -6.26 -12.86 8.42
N ASP A 187 -5.11 -12.18 8.32
CA ASP A 187 -5.03 -10.72 8.41
C ASP A 187 -5.52 -9.98 7.15
N PHE A 188 -5.81 -10.71 6.06
CA PHE A 188 -6.24 -10.14 4.79
C PHE A 188 -7.75 -10.13 4.64
N HIS A 189 -8.29 -9.07 4.05
CA HIS A 189 -9.69 -9.02 3.63
C HIS A 189 -9.92 -9.90 2.39
N CYS A 190 -10.16 -11.19 2.61
CA CYS A 190 -10.29 -12.18 1.55
C CYS A 190 -11.73 -12.25 1.00
N PHE A 191 -11.85 -12.26 -0.33
CA PHE A 191 -13.05 -12.62 -1.04
C PHE A 191 -12.85 -13.90 -1.85
N TYR A 192 -13.80 -14.84 -1.75
CA TYR A 192 -13.65 -16.17 -2.32
C TYR A 192 -14.44 -16.33 -3.61
N LEU A 193 -13.72 -16.50 -4.73
CA LEU A 193 -14.30 -16.70 -6.06
C LEU A 193 -14.51 -18.20 -6.37
N GLU A 194 -15.43 -18.47 -7.29
CA GLU A 194 -15.65 -19.80 -7.80
C GLU A 194 -14.43 -20.32 -8.57
N ASP A 195 -14.12 -21.61 -8.43
CA ASP A 195 -12.90 -22.24 -8.97
C ASP A 195 -12.76 -22.15 -10.48
N TRP A 196 -13.87 -22.06 -11.22
CA TRP A 196 -13.84 -21.94 -12.67
C TRP A 196 -13.25 -20.62 -13.18
N VAL A 197 -13.24 -19.58 -12.35
CA VAL A 197 -12.63 -18.28 -12.66
C VAL A 197 -11.11 -18.43 -12.84
N PHE A 198 -10.49 -19.36 -12.10
CA PHE A 198 -9.05 -19.65 -12.15
C PHE A 198 -8.71 -20.75 -13.18
N LYS A 199 -9.38 -20.75 -14.34
CA LYS A 199 -9.06 -21.66 -15.44
C LYS A 199 -8.23 -20.92 -16.49
N ASP A 200 -7.18 -21.57 -16.97
CA ASP A 200 -6.22 -20.99 -17.92
C ASP A 200 -6.91 -20.45 -19.18
N TYR A 201 -7.76 -21.23 -19.83
CA TYR A 201 -8.51 -20.81 -21.00
C TYR A 201 -9.32 -19.54 -20.75
N TYR A 202 -10.00 -19.45 -19.61
CA TYR A 202 -10.81 -18.29 -19.25
C TYR A 202 -9.94 -17.06 -18.99
N ALA A 203 -8.89 -17.21 -18.17
CA ALA A 203 -7.99 -16.13 -17.85
C ALA A 203 -7.30 -15.55 -19.10
N GLN A 204 -6.81 -16.40 -19.98
CA GLN A 204 -6.21 -15.97 -21.25
C GLN A 204 -7.22 -15.24 -22.15
N GLN A 205 -8.45 -15.77 -22.26
CA GLN A 205 -9.48 -15.12 -23.06
C GLN A 205 -9.83 -13.72 -22.54
N VAL A 206 -9.99 -13.55 -21.23
CA VAL A 206 -10.34 -12.26 -20.62
C VAL A 206 -9.20 -11.26 -20.78
N LEU A 207 -7.97 -11.66 -20.53
CA LEU A 207 -6.80 -10.79 -20.66
C LEU A 207 -6.52 -10.39 -22.11
N THR A 208 -6.54 -11.34 -23.07
CA THR A 208 -6.32 -11.02 -24.50
C THR A 208 -7.41 -10.13 -25.06
N LYS A 209 -8.66 -10.33 -24.63
CA LYS A 209 -9.77 -9.45 -24.99
C LYS A 209 -9.58 -8.04 -24.40
N HIS A 210 -9.18 -7.93 -23.13
CA HIS A 210 -8.98 -6.64 -22.48
C HIS A 210 -7.85 -5.84 -23.14
N PHE A 211 -6.69 -6.45 -23.36
CA PHE A 211 -5.55 -5.78 -23.99
C PHE A 211 -5.62 -5.72 -25.53
N GLN A 212 -6.70 -6.22 -26.13
CA GLN A 212 -6.91 -6.25 -27.59
C GLN A 212 -5.72 -6.88 -28.34
N THR A 213 -5.19 -8.00 -27.83
CA THR A 213 -4.03 -8.69 -28.35
C THR A 213 -4.33 -10.17 -28.61
N ASN A 214 -3.57 -10.80 -29.53
CA ASN A 214 -3.71 -12.23 -29.80
C ASN A 214 -2.92 -13.11 -28.82
N SER A 215 -1.96 -12.54 -28.07
CA SER A 215 -1.17 -13.29 -27.09
C SER A 215 -0.59 -12.32 -26.04
N LEU A 216 -0.23 -12.87 -24.87
CA LEU A 216 0.39 -12.10 -23.78
C LEU A 216 1.93 -12.02 -23.89
N LYS A 217 2.54 -12.57 -24.96
CA LYS A 217 4.00 -12.57 -25.19
C LYS A 217 4.60 -11.17 -25.18
N GLY A 218 3.91 -10.19 -25.75
CA GLY A 218 4.38 -8.80 -25.79
C GLY A 218 4.56 -8.17 -24.40
N PHE A 219 3.88 -8.69 -23.38
CA PHE A 219 4.03 -8.27 -21.99
C PHE A 219 5.07 -9.08 -21.21
N GLY A 220 5.62 -10.17 -21.78
CA GLY A 220 6.61 -11.05 -21.13
C GLY A 220 6.05 -11.85 -19.96
N VAL A 221 4.76 -12.21 -19.99
CA VAL A 221 4.05 -12.92 -18.93
C VAL A 221 3.45 -14.25 -19.39
N ASP A 222 3.56 -14.61 -20.64
CA ASP A 222 2.93 -15.80 -21.25
C ASP A 222 3.39 -17.14 -20.65
N GLU A 223 4.58 -17.21 -20.08
CA GLU A 223 5.11 -18.40 -19.37
C GLU A 223 4.66 -18.48 -17.89
N LEU A 224 4.02 -17.43 -17.36
CA LEU A 224 3.64 -17.32 -15.95
C LEU A 224 2.19 -17.81 -15.76
N THR A 225 1.97 -19.11 -15.91
CA THR A 225 0.62 -19.70 -15.93
C THR A 225 -0.20 -19.34 -14.69
N GLU A 226 0.36 -19.52 -13.47
CA GLU A 226 -0.36 -19.24 -12.22
C GLU A 226 -0.62 -17.74 -12.04
N ALA A 227 0.28 -16.87 -12.49
CA ALA A 227 0.10 -15.42 -12.46
C ALA A 227 -1.00 -14.97 -13.45
N ILE A 228 -1.10 -15.61 -14.61
CA ILE A 228 -2.17 -15.35 -15.60
C ILE A 228 -3.54 -15.70 -15.00
N LEU A 229 -3.66 -16.83 -14.28
CA LEU A 229 -4.91 -17.19 -13.60
C LEU A 229 -5.38 -16.10 -12.65
N THR A 230 -4.46 -15.56 -11.85
CA THR A 230 -4.77 -14.51 -10.87
C THR A 230 -5.11 -13.18 -11.52
N ALA A 231 -4.42 -12.82 -12.60
CA ALA A 231 -4.72 -11.61 -13.37
C ALA A 231 -6.11 -11.69 -14.04
N GLY A 232 -6.46 -12.85 -14.60
CA GLY A 232 -7.79 -13.11 -15.14
C GLY A 232 -8.90 -13.01 -14.09
N ALA A 233 -8.65 -13.53 -12.89
CA ALA A 233 -9.58 -13.45 -11.77
C ALA A 233 -9.86 -12.00 -11.33
N ILE A 234 -8.84 -11.13 -11.34
CA ILE A 234 -9.02 -9.69 -11.06
C ILE A 234 -9.95 -9.05 -12.10
N LEU A 235 -9.70 -9.25 -13.40
CA LEU A 235 -10.56 -8.67 -14.44
C LEU A 235 -11.99 -9.22 -14.40
N TYR A 236 -12.17 -10.51 -14.09
CA TYR A 236 -13.50 -11.08 -13.83
C TYR A 236 -14.19 -10.36 -12.68
N TYR A 237 -13.52 -10.17 -11.55
CA TYR A 237 -14.06 -9.51 -10.38
C TYR A 237 -14.47 -8.05 -10.67
N LEU A 238 -13.68 -7.32 -11.45
CA LEU A 238 -14.05 -5.97 -11.88
C LEU A 238 -15.32 -5.96 -12.73
N SER A 239 -15.51 -6.95 -13.60
CA SER A 239 -16.76 -7.11 -14.37
C SER A 239 -17.96 -7.36 -13.46
N GLU A 240 -17.83 -8.25 -12.46
CA GLU A 240 -18.87 -8.55 -11.48
C GLU A 240 -19.22 -7.34 -10.59
N THR A 241 -18.24 -6.48 -10.32
CA THR A 241 -18.44 -5.24 -9.54
C THR A 241 -18.92 -4.06 -10.37
N GLN A 242 -19.37 -4.31 -11.62
CA GLN A 242 -19.90 -3.31 -12.56
C GLN A 242 -18.87 -2.26 -13.03
N HIS A 243 -17.58 -2.61 -12.98
CA HIS A 243 -16.53 -1.78 -13.56
C HIS A 243 -16.22 -2.24 -14.98
N HIS A 244 -16.88 -1.64 -15.96
CA HIS A 244 -16.76 -2.05 -17.37
C HIS A 244 -15.80 -1.17 -18.19
N GLN A 245 -15.51 0.02 -17.71
CA GLN A 245 -14.64 0.99 -18.39
C GLN A 245 -13.25 0.96 -17.76
N LEU A 246 -12.36 0.13 -18.33
CA LEU A 246 -11.04 -0.18 -17.79
C LEU A 246 -9.92 0.17 -18.78
N GLN A 247 -10.16 1.13 -19.69
CA GLN A 247 -9.23 1.51 -20.76
C GLN A 247 -7.88 2.04 -20.24
N HIS A 248 -7.84 2.53 -19.00
CA HIS A 248 -6.61 2.97 -18.33
C HIS A 248 -5.71 1.82 -17.85
N ILE A 249 -6.20 0.58 -17.82
CA ILE A 249 -5.36 -0.59 -17.57
C ILE A 249 -4.74 -1.00 -18.90
N THR A 250 -3.63 -0.35 -19.26
CA THR A 250 -3.03 -0.47 -20.60
C THR A 250 -1.97 -1.56 -20.72
N ALA A 251 -1.42 -2.01 -19.59
CA ALA A 251 -0.33 -3.00 -19.55
C ALA A 251 -0.37 -3.84 -18.29
N ILE A 252 0.20 -5.03 -18.40
CA ILE A 252 0.50 -5.92 -17.27
C ILE A 252 2.02 -6.05 -17.15
N GLN A 253 2.57 -5.94 -15.94
CA GLN A 253 4.00 -5.91 -15.68
C GLN A 253 4.42 -7.07 -14.77
N ARG A 254 5.46 -7.79 -15.17
CA ARG A 254 6.05 -8.86 -14.36
C ARG A 254 6.93 -8.28 -13.24
N ILE A 255 6.72 -8.73 -12.01
CA ILE A 255 7.69 -8.59 -10.92
C ILE A 255 8.61 -9.81 -10.97
N ALA A 256 9.85 -9.61 -11.40
CA ALA A 256 10.83 -10.67 -11.48
C ALA A 256 11.63 -10.74 -10.17
N GLU A 257 11.58 -11.87 -9.47
CA GLU A 257 12.26 -12.09 -8.19
C GLU A 257 13.77 -11.82 -8.27
N GLU A 258 14.37 -12.23 -9.37
CA GLU A 258 15.79 -12.06 -9.64
C GLU A 258 16.23 -10.60 -9.82
N ALA A 259 15.29 -9.67 -10.05
CA ALA A 259 15.60 -8.25 -10.27
C ALA A 259 15.71 -7.43 -8.97
N TYR A 260 15.17 -7.94 -7.88
CA TYR A 260 14.98 -7.17 -6.64
C TYR A 260 15.56 -7.86 -5.42
N VAL A 261 15.95 -7.07 -4.42
CA VAL A 261 16.42 -7.55 -3.12
C VAL A 261 15.31 -8.29 -2.39
N TRP A 262 15.64 -9.43 -1.81
CA TRP A 262 14.74 -10.15 -0.94
C TRP A 262 14.65 -9.50 0.43
N LEU A 263 13.45 -9.12 0.83
CA LEU A 263 13.10 -8.64 2.15
C LEU A 263 11.90 -9.44 2.66
N ASP A 264 12.06 -10.21 3.72
CA ASP A 264 10.95 -10.93 4.34
C ASP A 264 10.11 -10.02 5.24
N LYS A 265 8.94 -10.52 5.69
CA LYS A 265 8.03 -9.75 6.56
C LYS A 265 8.67 -9.32 7.89
N PHE A 266 9.56 -10.13 8.43
CA PHE A 266 10.25 -9.83 9.68
C PHE A 266 11.27 -8.71 9.47
N THR A 267 12.02 -8.77 8.38
CA THR A 267 12.98 -7.73 7.98
C THR A 267 12.30 -6.38 7.74
N ILE A 268 11.17 -6.35 7.04
CA ILE A 268 10.40 -5.12 6.81
C ILE A 268 9.96 -4.49 8.14
N ARG A 269 9.45 -5.32 9.06
CA ARG A 269 9.03 -4.88 10.40
C ARG A 269 10.21 -4.47 11.27
N ASN A 270 11.27 -5.28 11.33
CA ASN A 270 12.41 -5.06 12.21
C ASN A 270 13.25 -3.84 11.80
N LEU A 271 13.31 -3.54 10.50
CA LEU A 271 13.95 -2.32 9.98
C LEU A 271 13.03 -1.09 10.04
N GLU A 272 11.77 -1.25 10.45
CA GLU A 272 10.78 -0.17 10.54
C GLU A 272 10.66 0.61 9.22
N LEU A 273 10.56 -0.13 8.09
CA LEU A 273 10.50 0.49 6.76
C LEU A 273 9.25 1.34 6.57
N TYR A 274 8.12 0.90 7.14
CA TYR A 274 6.82 1.57 7.11
C TYR A 274 6.29 1.75 8.53
N ALA A 275 5.46 2.79 8.72
CA ALA A 275 4.81 3.02 10.01
C ALA A 275 3.93 1.81 10.42
N GLY A 276 4.01 1.42 11.69
CA GLY A 276 3.16 0.38 12.27
C GLY A 276 1.75 0.88 12.57
N ASN A 277 0.77 -0.03 12.58
CA ASN A 277 -0.63 0.31 12.86
C ASN A 277 -0.92 0.59 14.34
N THR A 278 -0.05 0.15 15.26
CA THR A 278 -0.34 0.11 16.71
C THR A 278 0.37 1.17 17.54
N THR A 279 1.46 1.74 17.06
CA THR A 279 2.20 2.80 17.77
C THR A 279 2.65 3.88 16.78
N PRO A 280 2.52 5.17 17.12
CA PRO A 280 3.07 6.25 16.29
C PRO A 280 4.60 6.22 16.38
N SER A 281 5.23 5.42 15.50
CA SER A 281 6.67 5.37 15.34
C SER A 281 7.05 6.00 14.01
N VAL A 282 8.16 6.75 13.98
CA VAL A 282 8.71 7.31 12.73
C VAL A 282 9.38 6.17 11.97
N SER A 283 8.92 5.90 10.76
CA SER A 283 9.49 4.89 9.87
C SER A 283 10.61 5.43 8.98
N LEU A 284 11.33 4.52 8.31
CA LEU A 284 12.29 4.95 7.28
C LEU A 284 11.60 5.77 6.19
N LEU A 285 10.43 5.33 5.72
CA LEU A 285 9.68 6.03 4.68
C LEU A 285 9.36 7.48 5.08
N ASP A 286 8.96 7.72 6.34
CA ASP A 286 8.65 9.08 6.83
C ASP A 286 9.86 10.00 6.79
N VAL A 287 11.06 9.46 6.95
CA VAL A 287 12.32 10.22 6.89
C VAL A 287 12.74 10.53 5.46
N ILE A 288 12.60 9.55 4.55
CA ILE A 288 13.12 9.67 3.18
C ILE A 288 12.11 10.23 2.17
N ASP A 289 10.81 10.29 2.50
CA ASP A 289 9.79 10.85 1.60
C ASP A 289 9.90 12.38 1.55
N LYS A 290 10.67 12.84 0.55
CA LYS A 290 10.79 14.25 0.17
C LYS A 290 10.11 14.54 -1.17
N THR A 291 9.23 13.63 -1.62
CA THR A 291 8.49 13.78 -2.87
C THR A 291 7.42 14.87 -2.75
N LEU A 292 7.16 15.54 -3.84
CA LEU A 292 6.24 16.67 -3.94
C LEU A 292 4.90 16.29 -4.56
N SER A 293 4.88 15.20 -5.33
CA SER A 293 3.68 14.71 -6.00
C SER A 293 3.18 13.39 -5.39
N PRO A 294 1.88 13.09 -5.46
CA PRO A 294 1.33 11.78 -5.04
C PRO A 294 1.96 10.61 -5.80
N MET A 295 2.22 10.78 -7.10
CA MET A 295 2.87 9.78 -7.97
C MET A 295 4.29 9.48 -7.49
N GLY A 296 5.05 10.50 -7.09
CA GLY A 296 6.38 10.33 -6.49
C GLY A 296 6.33 9.52 -5.21
N SER A 297 5.42 9.84 -4.29
CA SER A 297 5.29 9.08 -3.03
C SER A 297 4.92 7.61 -3.27
N ARG A 298 4.02 7.30 -4.21
CA ARG A 298 3.69 5.92 -4.60
C ARG A 298 4.90 5.21 -5.21
N THR A 299 5.63 5.89 -6.09
CA THR A 299 6.86 5.36 -6.71
C THR A 299 7.93 5.07 -5.66
N LEU A 300 8.14 5.97 -4.69
CA LEU A 300 9.09 5.77 -3.59
C LEU A 300 8.74 4.54 -2.74
N LYS A 301 7.48 4.36 -2.39
CA LYS A 301 7.01 3.16 -1.67
C LYS A 301 7.32 1.89 -2.44
N ARG A 302 7.06 1.89 -3.75
CA ARG A 302 7.37 0.75 -4.63
C ARG A 302 8.88 0.50 -4.70
N TRP A 303 9.72 1.53 -4.79
CA TRP A 303 11.17 1.36 -4.81
C TRP A 303 11.71 0.83 -3.49
N LEU A 304 11.12 1.23 -2.37
CA LEU A 304 11.46 0.70 -1.04
C LEU A 304 11.01 -0.76 -0.86
N ALA A 305 9.85 -1.13 -1.41
CA ALA A 305 9.36 -2.51 -1.40
C ALA A 305 10.16 -3.44 -2.31
N LEU A 306 10.72 -2.90 -3.42
CA LEU A 306 11.42 -3.62 -4.46
C LEU A 306 12.78 -2.97 -4.77
N PRO A 307 13.78 -3.04 -3.85
CA PRO A 307 15.10 -2.47 -4.08
C PRO A 307 15.84 -3.23 -5.18
N LEU A 308 16.63 -2.52 -5.96
CA LEU A 308 17.27 -3.06 -7.16
C LEU A 308 18.48 -3.94 -6.83
N LYS A 309 18.70 -5.01 -7.64
CA LYS A 309 19.93 -5.79 -7.68
C LYS A 309 20.81 -5.44 -8.89
N LYS A 310 20.25 -4.86 -9.94
CA LYS A 310 20.98 -4.53 -11.16
C LYS A 310 21.84 -3.27 -10.96
N LEU A 311 23.17 -3.46 -10.99
CA LEU A 311 24.16 -2.40 -10.72
C LEU A 311 23.97 -1.18 -11.63
N ASP A 312 23.81 -1.39 -12.94
CA ASP A 312 23.65 -0.27 -13.89
C ASP A 312 22.43 0.60 -13.57
N LYS A 313 21.31 -0.02 -13.17
CA LYS A 313 20.10 0.72 -12.82
C LYS A 313 20.27 1.53 -11.52
N ILE A 314 21.00 0.99 -10.56
CA ILE A 314 21.33 1.68 -9.31
C ILE A 314 22.24 2.87 -9.62
N ARG A 315 23.29 2.67 -10.40
CA ARG A 315 24.23 3.74 -10.81
C ARG A 315 23.51 4.85 -11.58
N GLN A 316 22.64 4.53 -12.52
CA GLN A 316 21.83 5.50 -13.24
C GLN A 316 21.05 6.42 -12.29
N ARG A 317 20.43 5.87 -11.24
CA ARG A 317 19.75 6.70 -10.23
C ARG A 317 20.73 7.60 -9.46
N HIS A 318 21.87 7.05 -9.01
CA HIS A 318 22.88 7.82 -8.31
C HIS A 318 23.45 8.95 -9.18
N GLU A 319 23.62 8.74 -10.48
CA GLU A 319 24.11 9.77 -11.41
C GLU A 319 23.12 10.93 -11.57
N VAL A 320 21.82 10.63 -11.56
CA VAL A 320 20.80 11.68 -11.59
C VAL A 320 20.79 12.48 -10.28
N VAL A 321 20.88 11.79 -9.14
CA VAL A 321 20.98 12.47 -7.82
C VAL A 321 22.23 13.35 -7.76
N ASP A 322 23.38 12.85 -8.21
CA ASP A 322 24.64 13.60 -8.28
C ASP A 322 24.54 14.82 -9.20
N TYR A 323 23.86 14.67 -10.36
CA TYR A 323 23.60 15.79 -11.26
C TYR A 323 22.80 16.90 -10.59
N PHE A 324 21.72 16.58 -9.89
CA PHE A 324 20.91 17.57 -9.19
C PHE A 324 21.66 18.27 -8.05
N LEU A 325 22.53 17.57 -7.34
CA LEU A 325 23.37 18.16 -6.30
C LEU A 325 24.40 19.14 -6.87
N LYS A 326 24.86 18.95 -8.11
CA LYS A 326 25.76 19.84 -8.81
C LYS A 326 25.04 21.00 -9.52
N HIS A 327 23.74 20.86 -9.80
CA HIS A 327 22.90 21.82 -10.52
C HIS A 327 21.64 22.14 -9.71
N ILE A 328 21.86 22.84 -8.58
CA ILE A 328 20.78 23.14 -7.62
C ILE A 328 19.69 24.02 -8.25
N ASP A 329 20.05 24.90 -9.16
CA ASP A 329 19.13 25.74 -9.92
C ASP A 329 18.14 24.92 -10.75
N VAL A 330 18.61 23.85 -11.42
CA VAL A 330 17.76 22.92 -12.17
C VAL A 330 16.87 22.14 -11.21
N LEU A 331 17.44 21.65 -10.09
CA LEU A 331 16.66 20.95 -9.05
C LEU A 331 15.48 21.80 -8.56
N GLU A 332 15.72 23.06 -8.21
CA GLU A 332 14.66 23.95 -7.69
C GLU A 332 13.61 24.31 -8.76
N GLN A 333 13.97 24.43 -10.03
CA GLN A 333 13.03 24.62 -11.13
C GLN A 333 12.14 23.39 -11.29
N VAL A 334 12.72 22.18 -11.30
CA VAL A 334 11.95 20.91 -11.39
C VAL A 334 11.05 20.77 -10.17
N LYS A 335 11.54 21.01 -8.96
CA LYS A 335 10.73 20.96 -7.73
C LYS A 335 9.56 21.95 -7.77
N THR A 336 9.78 23.15 -8.26
CA THR A 336 8.72 24.16 -8.40
C THR A 336 7.63 23.68 -9.35
N ALA A 337 8.00 23.07 -10.48
CA ALA A 337 7.04 22.49 -11.41
C ALA A 337 6.27 21.31 -10.78
N LEU A 338 6.98 20.38 -10.13
CA LEU A 338 6.39 19.23 -9.46
C LEU A 338 5.41 19.60 -8.33
N SER A 339 5.71 20.63 -7.54
CA SER A 339 4.86 21.08 -6.43
C SER A 339 3.51 21.64 -6.88
N ARG A 340 3.39 22.04 -8.15
CA ARG A 340 2.17 22.57 -8.76
C ARG A 340 1.38 21.50 -9.50
N MET A 341 1.91 20.30 -9.63
CA MET A 341 1.26 19.19 -10.32
C MET A 341 0.30 18.45 -9.40
N GLY A 342 -0.93 18.21 -9.85
CA GLY A 342 -1.88 17.31 -9.21
C GLY A 342 -1.57 15.85 -9.53
N ASP A 343 -2.46 14.97 -9.08
CA ASP A 343 -2.36 13.52 -9.33
C ASP A 343 -2.87 13.17 -10.75
N ILE A 344 -2.03 13.42 -11.77
CA ILE A 344 -2.41 13.17 -13.16
C ILE A 344 -2.68 11.70 -13.45
N GLU A 345 -2.11 10.78 -12.68
CA GLU A 345 -2.32 9.34 -12.80
C GLU A 345 -3.77 8.96 -12.43
N ARG A 346 -4.27 9.45 -11.28
CA ARG A 346 -5.65 9.24 -10.87
C ARG A 346 -6.64 10.05 -11.67
N LEU A 347 -6.30 11.27 -12.07
CA LEU A 347 -7.16 12.10 -12.89
C LEU A 347 -7.43 11.45 -14.26
N ILE A 348 -6.40 10.90 -14.92
CA ILE A 348 -6.59 10.25 -16.21
C ILE A 348 -7.35 8.92 -16.08
N SER A 349 -7.21 8.20 -14.97
CA SER A 349 -8.01 7.01 -14.69
C SER A 349 -9.49 7.34 -14.47
N LYS A 350 -9.80 8.48 -13.84
CA LYS A 350 -11.18 8.99 -13.74
C LYS A 350 -11.77 9.37 -15.12
N VAL A 351 -10.95 9.85 -16.07
CA VAL A 351 -11.38 10.05 -17.46
C VAL A 351 -11.80 8.72 -18.07
N ALA A 352 -10.96 7.70 -18.00
CA ALA A 352 -11.25 6.38 -18.54
C ALA A 352 -12.53 5.75 -17.98
N THR A 353 -12.80 5.98 -16.68
CA THR A 353 -13.99 5.46 -15.99
C THR A 353 -15.21 6.38 -16.08
N LEU A 354 -15.13 7.49 -16.80
CA LEU A 354 -16.16 8.53 -16.95
C LEU A 354 -16.64 9.11 -15.60
N LYS A 355 -15.76 9.10 -14.57
CA LYS A 355 -16.06 9.63 -13.22
C LYS A 355 -15.41 10.98 -12.96
N ILE A 356 -14.68 11.55 -13.91
CA ILE A 356 -14.04 12.85 -13.79
C ILE A 356 -15.06 13.98 -13.92
N ASN A 357 -14.90 15.01 -13.09
CA ASN A 357 -15.74 16.21 -13.14
C ASN A 357 -15.03 17.38 -13.84
N PRO A 358 -15.76 18.44 -14.28
CA PRO A 358 -15.14 19.54 -15.05
C PRO A 358 -13.99 20.25 -14.33
N ARG A 359 -14.07 20.42 -13.00
CA ARG A 359 -12.99 21.02 -12.20
C ARG A 359 -11.73 20.17 -12.17
N GLU A 360 -11.89 18.84 -12.08
CA GLU A 360 -10.76 17.90 -12.14
C GLU A 360 -10.11 17.89 -13.53
N VAL A 361 -10.87 18.10 -14.61
CA VAL A 361 -10.29 18.25 -15.97
C VAL A 361 -9.47 19.54 -16.07
N VAL A 362 -9.93 20.65 -15.48
CA VAL A 362 -9.13 21.88 -15.39
C VAL A 362 -7.85 21.64 -14.59
N GLN A 363 -7.92 20.89 -13.50
CA GLN A 363 -6.73 20.52 -12.70
C GLN A 363 -5.77 19.63 -13.50
N LEU A 364 -6.29 18.69 -14.32
CA LEU A 364 -5.47 17.89 -15.22
C LEU A 364 -4.72 18.80 -16.20
N ARG A 365 -5.40 19.74 -16.86
CA ARG A 365 -4.76 20.73 -17.74
C ARG A 365 -3.65 21.50 -17.05
N ALA A 366 -3.94 22.10 -15.87
CA ALA A 366 -2.97 22.89 -15.12
C ALA A 366 -1.71 22.07 -14.77
N SER A 367 -1.87 20.76 -14.53
CA SER A 367 -0.74 19.87 -14.28
C SER A 367 0.05 19.57 -15.56
N LEU A 368 -0.62 19.35 -16.70
CA LEU A 368 0.02 19.06 -17.98
C LEU A 368 0.84 20.24 -18.52
N GLU A 369 0.45 21.48 -18.22
CA GLU A 369 1.15 22.71 -18.61
C GLU A 369 2.59 22.82 -18.04
N HIS A 370 2.92 22.05 -16.98
CA HIS A 370 4.27 21.99 -16.41
C HIS A 370 5.19 20.98 -17.10
N ILE A 371 4.63 20.02 -17.85
CA ILE A 371 5.42 18.94 -18.48
C ILE A 371 6.41 19.45 -19.53
N PRO A 372 6.07 20.41 -20.42
CA PRO A 372 7.01 20.95 -21.39
C PRO A 372 8.27 21.55 -20.76
N LEU A 373 8.14 22.28 -19.64
CA LEU A 373 9.27 22.82 -18.90
C LEU A 373 10.16 21.71 -18.32
N ILE A 374 9.57 20.71 -17.68
CA ILE A 374 10.31 19.56 -17.13
C ILE A 374 11.04 18.82 -18.27
N LYS A 375 10.37 18.58 -19.38
CA LYS A 375 10.94 17.96 -20.58
C LYS A 375 12.14 18.74 -21.07
N GLN A 376 12.02 20.05 -21.23
CA GLN A 376 13.11 20.92 -21.67
C GLN A 376 14.32 20.87 -20.73
N LEU A 377 14.10 20.94 -19.40
CA LEU A 377 15.16 20.85 -18.40
C LEU A 377 15.88 19.50 -18.45
N CYS A 378 15.14 18.40 -18.63
CA CYS A 378 15.71 17.07 -18.78
C CYS A 378 16.55 16.94 -20.06
N LEU A 379 16.06 17.41 -21.20
CA LEU A 379 16.77 17.37 -22.48
C LEU A 379 18.00 18.26 -22.53
N ALA A 380 17.99 19.40 -21.83
CA ALA A 380 19.13 20.30 -21.71
C ALA A 380 20.21 19.79 -20.74
N SER A 381 19.91 18.71 -19.99
CA SER A 381 20.86 18.16 -19.02
C SER A 381 22.02 17.43 -19.72
N ALA A 382 23.21 17.46 -19.12
CA ALA A 382 24.35 16.66 -19.56
C ALA A 382 24.29 15.22 -19.04
N ASN A 383 23.17 14.80 -18.41
CA ASN A 383 22.97 13.47 -17.85
C ASN A 383 22.14 12.60 -18.79
N GLU A 384 22.72 11.48 -19.27
CA GLU A 384 22.09 10.57 -20.22
C GLU A 384 20.73 10.04 -19.73
N SER A 385 20.62 9.69 -18.45
CA SER A 385 19.37 9.16 -17.87
C SER A 385 18.26 10.21 -17.83
N LEU A 386 18.58 11.48 -17.54
CA LEU A 386 17.62 12.58 -17.60
C LEU A 386 17.22 12.90 -19.03
N THR A 387 18.18 12.92 -19.97
CA THR A 387 17.90 13.11 -21.41
C THR A 387 16.94 12.04 -21.92
N LEU A 388 17.20 10.76 -21.60
CA LEU A 388 16.32 9.64 -21.98
C LEU A 388 14.91 9.76 -21.35
N LEU A 389 14.82 10.26 -20.12
CA LEU A 389 13.53 10.53 -19.47
C LEU A 389 12.81 11.67 -20.19
N GLY A 390 13.51 12.75 -20.51
CA GLY A 390 12.96 13.86 -21.27
C GLY A 390 12.44 13.46 -22.65
N ASP A 391 13.17 12.61 -23.38
CA ASP A 391 12.74 12.10 -24.69
C ASP A 391 11.41 11.37 -24.63
N LYS A 392 11.18 10.59 -23.57
CA LYS A 392 9.94 9.80 -23.35
C LYS A 392 8.76 10.62 -22.85
N LEU A 393 8.98 11.81 -22.31
CA LEU A 393 7.89 12.69 -21.87
C LEU A 393 7.12 13.23 -23.07
N HIS A 394 5.79 13.17 -23.01
CA HIS A 394 4.89 13.73 -23.98
C HIS A 394 4.43 15.13 -23.55
N SER A 395 4.62 16.16 -24.38
CA SER A 395 4.27 17.56 -24.04
C SER A 395 2.77 17.76 -23.83
N CYS A 396 1.92 16.98 -24.50
CA CYS A 396 0.45 17.04 -24.42
C CYS A 396 -0.13 18.45 -24.66
N GLU A 397 0.53 19.30 -25.47
CA GLU A 397 0.14 20.71 -25.72
C GLU A 397 -1.23 20.81 -26.38
N GLN A 398 -1.52 19.95 -27.37
CA GLN A 398 -2.82 19.92 -28.03
C GLN A 398 -3.95 19.57 -27.07
N LEU A 399 -3.69 18.63 -26.12
CA LEU A 399 -4.62 18.27 -25.07
C LEU A 399 -4.91 19.44 -24.14
N SER A 400 -3.86 20.10 -23.64
CA SER A 400 -3.98 21.27 -22.78
C SER A 400 -4.72 22.42 -23.46
N ALA A 401 -4.41 22.71 -24.71
CA ALA A 401 -5.07 23.74 -25.51
C ALA A 401 -6.58 23.42 -25.68
N ARG A 402 -6.91 22.18 -26.06
CA ARG A 402 -8.31 21.77 -26.23
C ARG A 402 -9.12 21.87 -24.94
N ILE A 403 -8.54 21.50 -23.80
CA ILE A 403 -9.21 21.65 -22.51
C ILE A 403 -9.43 23.14 -22.18
N ALA A 404 -8.41 24.00 -22.40
CA ALA A 404 -8.48 25.43 -22.16
C ALA A 404 -9.54 26.13 -23.05
N GLU A 405 -9.65 25.74 -24.31
CA GLU A 405 -10.67 26.25 -25.24
C GLU A 405 -12.08 25.84 -24.82
N THR A 406 -12.22 24.60 -24.30
CA THR A 406 -13.56 24.02 -24.06
C THR A 406 -14.12 24.38 -22.69
N LEU A 407 -13.30 24.36 -21.63
CA LEU A 407 -13.74 24.54 -20.25
C LEU A 407 -13.44 25.93 -19.70
N SER A 408 -14.36 26.43 -18.89
CA SER A 408 -14.12 27.61 -18.06
C SER A 408 -13.07 27.34 -16.99
N GLU A 409 -12.21 28.32 -16.70
CA GLU A 409 -11.24 28.28 -15.58
C GLU A 409 -11.92 27.95 -14.23
N ASP A 410 -13.10 28.54 -13.98
CA ASP A 410 -13.89 28.35 -12.76
C ASP A 410 -14.97 27.27 -12.96
N ALA A 411 -14.70 26.25 -13.75
CA ALA A 411 -15.67 25.18 -14.01
C ALA A 411 -16.20 24.55 -12.70
N PRO A 412 -17.51 24.31 -12.58
CA PRO A 412 -18.13 23.73 -11.40
C PRO A 412 -17.76 22.24 -11.25
N VAL A 413 -17.85 21.71 -10.03
CA VAL A 413 -17.71 20.26 -9.78
C VAL A 413 -18.85 19.49 -10.45
N ASN A 414 -20.08 20.03 -10.42
CA ASN A 414 -21.22 19.38 -11.04
C ASN A 414 -21.64 20.16 -12.30
N ILE A 415 -21.55 19.51 -13.46
CA ILE A 415 -21.90 20.08 -14.74
C ILE A 415 -23.35 20.56 -14.81
N ALA A 416 -24.27 19.90 -14.08
CA ALA A 416 -25.68 20.30 -14.01
C ALA A 416 -25.92 21.70 -13.41
N LYS A 417 -24.89 22.29 -12.74
CA LYS A 417 -24.95 23.68 -12.26
C LYS A 417 -24.78 24.71 -13.40
N GLY A 418 -24.42 24.28 -14.58
CA GLY A 418 -24.15 25.14 -15.74
C GLY A 418 -22.80 25.87 -15.64
N ASN A 419 -22.44 26.61 -16.70
CA ASN A 419 -21.22 27.40 -16.82
C ASN A 419 -19.90 26.57 -16.77
N ALA A 420 -19.96 25.28 -17.16
CA ALA A 420 -18.77 24.45 -17.29
C ALA A 420 -18.00 24.76 -18.58
N ILE A 421 -18.69 25.01 -19.68
CA ILE A 421 -18.12 25.29 -21.00
C ILE A 421 -17.71 26.77 -21.10
N ALA A 422 -16.54 27.03 -21.66
CA ALA A 422 -16.01 28.38 -21.86
C ALA A 422 -16.92 29.23 -22.77
N LYS A 423 -16.99 30.52 -22.46
CA LYS A 423 -17.69 31.47 -23.34
C LYS A 423 -16.93 31.61 -24.63
N GLY A 424 -17.63 31.61 -25.76
CA GLY A 424 -17.07 31.70 -27.10
C GLY A 424 -16.73 30.33 -27.73
N PHE A 425 -16.85 29.23 -27.00
CA PHE A 425 -16.59 27.89 -27.54
C PHE A 425 -17.72 27.40 -28.46
N SER A 426 -18.97 27.64 -28.07
CA SER A 426 -20.15 27.26 -28.84
C SER A 426 -21.07 28.45 -29.00
N ALA A 427 -21.26 28.89 -30.26
CA ALA A 427 -22.16 30.00 -30.59
C ALA A 427 -23.60 29.71 -30.18
N GLU A 428 -24.07 28.46 -30.35
CA GLU A 428 -25.43 28.04 -29.94
C GLU A 428 -25.59 28.11 -28.41
N LEU A 429 -24.59 27.69 -27.66
CA LEU A 429 -24.61 27.75 -26.17
C LEU A 429 -24.62 29.20 -25.69
N ASP A 430 -23.86 30.08 -26.33
CA ASP A 430 -23.79 31.49 -25.96
C ASP A 430 -25.09 32.22 -26.29
N GLU A 431 -25.74 31.87 -27.39
CA GLU A 431 -27.09 32.39 -27.75
C GLU A 431 -28.11 31.93 -26.70
N LEU A 432 -28.14 30.65 -26.31
CA LEU A 432 -29.06 30.13 -25.28
C LEU A 432 -28.82 30.78 -23.93
N ARG A 433 -27.56 30.99 -23.53
CA ARG A 433 -27.19 31.71 -22.31
C ARG A 433 -27.65 33.17 -22.35
N GLY A 434 -27.54 33.83 -23.51
CA GLY A 434 -28.04 35.17 -23.76
C GLY A 434 -29.56 35.25 -23.58
N LEU A 435 -30.28 34.27 -24.14
CA LEU A 435 -31.75 34.17 -23.98
C LEU A 435 -32.16 33.93 -22.51
N SER A 436 -31.48 33.05 -21.78
CA SER A 436 -31.75 32.82 -20.37
C SER A 436 -31.46 34.05 -19.50
N HIS A 437 -30.36 34.76 -19.78
CA HIS A 437 -30.00 35.97 -19.05
C HIS A 437 -30.99 37.14 -19.32
N SER A 438 -31.33 37.38 -20.61
CA SER A 438 -32.33 38.39 -20.97
C SER A 438 -33.71 38.04 -20.41
N GLY A 439 -34.05 36.76 -20.33
CA GLY A 439 -35.28 36.33 -19.65
C GLY A 439 -35.31 36.63 -18.18
N LYS A 440 -34.18 36.45 -17.45
CA LYS A 440 -34.11 36.84 -16.02
C LYS A 440 -34.19 38.36 -15.83
N SER A 441 -33.50 39.14 -16.67
CA SER A 441 -33.62 40.62 -16.64
C SER A 441 -35.06 41.08 -16.92
N TYR A 442 -35.76 40.41 -17.80
CA TYR A 442 -37.17 40.69 -18.09
C TYR A 442 -38.07 40.37 -16.87
N LEU A 443 -37.79 39.33 -16.09
CA LEU A 443 -38.53 39.04 -14.86
C LEU A 443 -38.35 40.15 -13.81
N ASP A 444 -37.16 40.74 -13.72
CA ASP A 444 -36.88 41.90 -12.86
C ASP A 444 -37.64 43.13 -13.34
N ASP A 445 -37.66 43.38 -14.66
CA ASP A 445 -38.45 44.47 -15.25
C ASP A 445 -39.97 44.25 -15.10
N LEU A 446 -40.44 43.01 -15.24
CA LEU A 446 -41.83 42.64 -14.98
C LEU A 446 -42.20 42.88 -13.52
N LEU A 447 -41.33 42.51 -12.58
CA LEU A 447 -41.52 42.74 -11.15
C LEU A 447 -41.66 44.25 -10.85
N LEU A 448 -40.76 45.05 -11.43
CA LEU A 448 -40.77 46.50 -11.27
C LEU A 448 -42.06 47.12 -11.81
N ARG A 449 -42.46 46.73 -13.05
CA ARG A 449 -43.66 47.17 -13.73
C ARG A 449 -44.94 46.79 -12.94
N GLU A 450 -45.02 45.52 -12.52
CA GLU A 450 -46.20 45.05 -11.77
C GLU A 450 -46.25 45.63 -10.35
N SER A 451 -45.10 45.89 -9.70
CA SER A 451 -45.01 46.61 -8.43
C SER A 451 -45.54 48.06 -8.55
N GLN A 452 -45.18 48.75 -9.65
CA GLN A 452 -45.69 50.09 -9.94
C GLN A 452 -47.20 50.08 -10.27
N ARG A 453 -47.64 49.11 -11.10
CA ARG A 453 -49.06 48.95 -11.51
C ARG A 453 -49.98 48.68 -10.30
N THR A 454 -49.58 47.81 -9.42
CA THR A 454 -50.38 47.37 -8.27
C THR A 454 -50.17 48.21 -7.03
N GLY A 455 -49.10 49.02 -6.94
CA GLY A 455 -48.72 49.77 -5.75
C GLY A 455 -48.33 48.85 -4.58
N ILE A 456 -47.81 47.64 -4.87
CA ILE A 456 -47.35 46.66 -3.85
C ILE A 456 -45.84 46.65 -3.87
N PRO A 457 -45.14 47.29 -2.92
CA PRO A 457 -43.67 47.35 -2.94
C PRO A 457 -43.01 46.07 -2.50
N SER A 458 -43.75 45.11 -1.97
CA SER A 458 -43.23 43.82 -1.44
C SER A 458 -43.47 42.63 -2.36
N LEU A 459 -43.76 42.88 -3.65
CA LEU A 459 -43.86 41.81 -4.63
C LEU A 459 -42.50 41.07 -4.76
N LYS A 460 -42.58 39.77 -4.94
CA LYS A 460 -41.43 38.93 -5.32
C LYS A 460 -41.83 38.01 -6.47
N ILE A 461 -40.96 37.85 -7.44
CA ILE A 461 -41.03 36.74 -8.40
C ILE A 461 -40.04 35.70 -7.90
N ASP A 462 -40.52 34.47 -7.74
CA ASP A 462 -39.72 33.32 -7.32
C ASP A 462 -40.19 32.07 -8.06
N SER A 463 -39.44 30.97 -7.99
CA SER A 463 -39.78 29.73 -8.68
C SER A 463 -39.78 28.53 -7.72
N ASN A 464 -40.61 27.54 -8.03
CA ASN A 464 -40.53 26.22 -7.39
C ASN A 464 -40.84 25.08 -8.39
N ASN A 465 -40.44 23.86 -8.03
CA ASN A 465 -40.60 22.70 -8.89
C ASN A 465 -42.04 22.26 -9.18
N VAL A 466 -43.03 22.81 -8.45
CA VAL A 466 -44.45 22.42 -8.55
C VAL A 466 -45.25 23.37 -9.45
N PHE A 467 -44.97 24.65 -9.37
CA PHE A 467 -45.78 25.69 -10.02
C PHE A 467 -44.97 26.54 -11.03
N GLY A 468 -43.66 26.35 -11.12
CA GLY A 468 -42.74 27.18 -11.89
C GLY A 468 -42.57 28.59 -11.28
N TYR A 469 -42.44 29.60 -12.14
CA TYR A 469 -42.36 31.00 -11.69
C TYR A 469 -43.70 31.53 -11.22
N TYR A 470 -43.70 32.24 -10.09
CA TYR A 470 -44.87 32.84 -9.48
C TYR A 470 -44.57 34.22 -8.88
N ILE A 471 -45.56 35.03 -8.81
CA ILE A 471 -45.54 36.30 -8.07
C ILE A 471 -46.05 36.05 -6.65
N GLU A 472 -45.27 36.31 -5.64
CA GLU A 472 -45.64 36.19 -4.23
C GLU A 472 -46.11 37.52 -3.69
N VAL A 473 -47.36 37.55 -3.14
CA VAL A 473 -47.99 38.68 -2.56
C VAL A 473 -48.27 38.40 -1.09
N ARG A 474 -47.81 39.26 -0.20
CA ARG A 474 -48.10 39.14 1.23
C ARG A 474 -49.59 39.37 1.49
N ASN A 475 -50.18 38.67 2.46
CA ASN A 475 -51.59 38.74 2.81
C ASN A 475 -52.09 40.19 3.13
N THR A 476 -51.23 41.10 3.57
CA THR A 476 -51.50 42.52 3.83
C THR A 476 -51.82 43.29 2.55
N HIS A 477 -51.57 42.79 1.36
CA HIS A 477 -51.78 43.47 0.10
C HIS A 477 -52.67 42.69 -0.87
N LYS A 478 -53.36 41.67 -0.41
CA LYS A 478 -54.14 40.77 -1.26
C LYS A 478 -55.27 41.47 -1.99
N ASP A 479 -55.87 42.54 -1.37
CA ASP A 479 -56.96 43.32 -1.95
C ASP A 479 -56.53 44.24 -3.10
N LYS A 480 -55.20 44.37 -3.34
CA LYS A 480 -54.61 45.13 -4.45
C LYS A 480 -54.25 44.26 -5.63
N VAL A 481 -54.45 42.91 -5.57
CA VAL A 481 -54.15 41.99 -6.60
C VAL A 481 -55.05 42.17 -7.81
N PRO A 482 -54.56 42.35 -9.05
CA PRO A 482 -55.38 42.51 -10.24
C PRO A 482 -56.16 41.23 -10.54
N ALA A 483 -57.34 41.39 -11.16
CA ALA A 483 -58.28 40.32 -11.47
C ALA A 483 -57.72 39.37 -12.61
N ASP A 484 -56.75 39.82 -13.37
CA ASP A 484 -56.07 39.06 -14.39
C ASP A 484 -55.01 38.09 -13.85
N TRP A 485 -54.68 38.16 -12.56
CA TRP A 485 -53.75 37.23 -11.94
C TRP A 485 -54.47 35.96 -11.46
N ILE A 486 -53.89 34.80 -11.82
CA ILE A 486 -54.47 33.50 -11.46
C ILE A 486 -53.78 33.02 -10.16
N ARG A 487 -54.53 32.86 -9.10
CA ARG A 487 -54.08 32.33 -7.81
C ARG A 487 -53.76 30.82 -7.94
N LYS A 488 -52.57 30.40 -7.53
CA LYS A 488 -52.12 29.02 -7.57
C LYS A 488 -51.94 28.36 -6.18
N GLN A 489 -51.54 29.16 -5.22
CA GLN A 489 -51.30 28.63 -3.86
C GLN A 489 -51.56 29.71 -2.82
N THR A 490 -52.18 29.32 -1.70
CA THR A 490 -52.34 30.12 -0.49
C THR A 490 -51.42 29.60 0.60
N LEU A 491 -50.56 30.45 1.14
CA LEU A 491 -49.66 30.17 2.23
C LEU A 491 -50.15 30.88 3.50
N VAL A 492 -49.57 30.58 4.65
CA VAL A 492 -49.95 31.23 5.95
C VAL A 492 -49.81 32.77 5.90
N ASN A 493 -48.75 33.28 5.24
CA ASN A 493 -48.42 34.72 5.24
C ASN A 493 -48.41 35.35 3.85
N ALA A 494 -48.69 34.62 2.77
CA ALA A 494 -48.67 35.12 1.40
C ALA A 494 -49.58 34.28 0.48
N GLU A 495 -49.89 34.82 -0.68
CA GLU A 495 -50.53 34.11 -1.78
C GLU A 495 -49.62 34.14 -3.02
N ARG A 496 -49.65 33.06 -3.84
CA ARG A 496 -48.86 32.93 -5.05
C ARG A 496 -49.73 32.99 -6.30
N TYR A 497 -49.36 33.82 -7.22
CA TYR A 497 -50.10 34.10 -8.44
C TYR A 497 -49.26 33.88 -9.68
N ILE A 498 -49.93 33.61 -10.80
CA ILE A 498 -49.30 33.59 -12.12
C ILE A 498 -50.06 34.52 -13.08
N THR A 499 -49.33 35.08 -14.03
CA THR A 499 -49.88 35.83 -15.16
C THR A 499 -49.63 35.08 -16.45
N GLY A 500 -50.44 35.39 -17.50
CA GLY A 500 -50.24 34.82 -18.85
C GLY A 500 -48.83 35.11 -19.40
N GLU A 501 -48.38 36.34 -19.18
CA GLU A 501 -47.05 36.81 -19.62
C GLU A 501 -45.93 36.10 -18.88
N LEU A 502 -46.08 35.95 -17.56
CA LEU A 502 -45.10 35.17 -16.76
C LEU A 502 -44.99 33.72 -17.21
N LYS A 503 -46.11 33.09 -17.61
CA LYS A 503 -46.13 31.71 -18.11
C LYS A 503 -45.47 31.53 -19.46
N GLU A 504 -45.65 32.51 -20.40
CA GLU A 504 -44.93 32.46 -21.70
C GLU A 504 -43.41 32.61 -21.55
N TYR A 505 -42.97 33.51 -20.70
CA TYR A 505 -41.55 33.71 -20.42
C TYR A 505 -40.95 32.56 -19.64
N GLU A 506 -41.68 31.99 -18.66
CA GLU A 506 -41.32 30.76 -18.01
C GLU A 506 -40.99 29.63 -18.99
N ALA A 507 -41.88 29.38 -19.95
CA ALA A 507 -41.66 28.34 -20.95
C ALA A 507 -40.41 28.59 -21.79
N LYS A 508 -40.10 29.86 -22.12
CA LYS A 508 -38.85 30.22 -22.84
C LYS A 508 -37.59 30.05 -21.99
N ILE A 509 -37.64 30.48 -20.69
CA ILE A 509 -36.47 30.37 -19.80
C ILE A 509 -36.17 28.89 -19.47
N LEU A 510 -37.18 28.13 -19.05
CA LEU A 510 -37.01 26.72 -18.70
C LEU A 510 -36.58 25.91 -19.90
N GLY A 511 -37.13 26.15 -21.08
CA GLY A 511 -36.72 25.52 -22.30
C GLY A 511 -35.27 25.84 -22.73
N ALA A 512 -34.80 27.07 -22.46
CA ALA A 512 -33.40 27.44 -22.67
C ALA A 512 -32.47 26.79 -21.63
N GLU A 513 -32.84 26.76 -20.37
CA GLU A 513 -32.04 26.14 -19.28
C GLU A 513 -31.88 24.63 -19.48
N GLU A 514 -32.93 23.91 -19.90
CA GLU A 514 -32.86 22.50 -20.23
C GLU A 514 -31.94 22.25 -21.44
N LYS A 515 -32.05 23.06 -22.50
CA LYS A 515 -31.16 22.96 -23.65
C LYS A 515 -29.70 23.28 -23.33
N ILE A 516 -29.47 24.30 -22.50
CA ILE A 516 -28.12 24.63 -22.02
C ILE A 516 -27.52 23.42 -21.27
N ALA A 517 -28.26 22.80 -20.35
CA ALA A 517 -27.78 21.65 -19.59
C ALA A 517 -27.47 20.46 -20.52
N GLN A 518 -28.33 20.16 -21.48
CA GLN A 518 -28.12 19.09 -22.46
C GLN A 518 -26.91 19.36 -23.36
N LEU A 519 -26.76 20.59 -23.85
CA LEU A 519 -25.67 20.97 -24.73
C LEU A 519 -24.32 20.99 -24.00
N GLU A 520 -24.28 21.53 -22.77
CA GLU A 520 -23.07 21.49 -21.93
C GLU A 520 -22.64 20.05 -21.63
N GLN A 521 -23.60 19.16 -21.35
CA GLN A 521 -23.33 17.75 -21.12
C GLN A 521 -22.78 17.04 -22.36
N SER A 522 -23.32 17.34 -23.54
CA SER A 522 -22.84 16.80 -24.82
C SER A 522 -21.42 17.27 -25.14
N LEU A 523 -21.16 18.57 -25.03
CA LEU A 523 -19.84 19.16 -25.28
C LEU A 523 -18.80 18.64 -24.31
N TYR A 524 -19.18 18.45 -23.03
CA TYR A 524 -18.31 17.84 -22.05
C TYR A 524 -18.01 16.38 -22.36
N ALA A 525 -19.00 15.58 -22.76
CA ALA A 525 -18.81 14.19 -23.17
C ALA A 525 -17.86 14.07 -24.38
N GLU A 526 -17.99 14.97 -25.38
CA GLU A 526 -17.07 15.06 -26.52
C GLU A 526 -15.63 15.38 -26.05
N LEU A 527 -15.46 16.31 -25.09
CA LEU A 527 -14.16 16.62 -24.52
C LEU A 527 -13.57 15.39 -23.80
N ILE A 528 -14.36 14.67 -22.99
CA ILE A 528 -13.90 13.46 -22.31
C ILE A 528 -13.47 12.37 -23.32
N ALA A 529 -14.22 12.19 -24.38
CA ALA A 529 -13.85 11.27 -25.46
C ALA A 529 -12.50 11.66 -26.09
N PHE A 530 -12.27 12.94 -26.38
CA PHE A 530 -10.98 13.45 -26.87
C PHE A 530 -9.84 13.21 -25.87
N ILE A 531 -10.05 13.52 -24.58
CA ILE A 531 -9.03 13.29 -23.54
C ILE A 531 -8.68 11.80 -23.46
N SER A 532 -9.65 10.89 -23.67
CA SER A 532 -9.45 9.44 -23.58
C SER A 532 -8.44 8.92 -24.61
N GLU A 533 -8.22 9.59 -25.72
CA GLU A 533 -7.19 9.24 -26.71
C GLU A 533 -5.75 9.44 -26.18
N TYR A 534 -5.60 10.26 -25.13
CA TYR A 534 -4.30 10.59 -24.52
C TYR A 534 -3.99 9.78 -23.26
N ILE A 535 -4.84 8.82 -22.85
CA ILE A 535 -4.67 8.03 -21.61
C ILE A 535 -3.26 7.45 -21.51
N GLY A 536 -2.77 6.74 -22.53
CA GLY A 536 -1.46 6.11 -22.51
C GLY A 536 -0.28 7.11 -22.39
N GLN A 537 -0.40 8.28 -23.05
CA GLN A 537 0.62 9.33 -22.99
C GLN A 537 0.69 9.94 -21.58
N VAL A 538 -0.47 10.26 -21.00
CA VAL A 538 -0.57 10.86 -19.66
C VAL A 538 -0.12 9.87 -18.57
N GLN A 539 -0.42 8.58 -18.70
CA GLN A 539 0.08 7.54 -17.79
C GLN A 539 1.60 7.37 -17.90
N THR A 540 2.16 7.43 -19.11
CA THR A 540 3.61 7.43 -19.28
C THR A 540 4.24 8.63 -18.58
N ASN A 541 3.68 9.82 -18.78
CA ASN A 541 4.12 11.03 -18.10
C ASN A 541 4.05 10.88 -16.57
N ALA A 542 2.93 10.36 -16.03
CA ALA A 542 2.76 10.15 -14.60
C ALA A 542 3.85 9.25 -14.00
N THR A 543 4.17 8.15 -14.68
CA THR A 543 5.23 7.23 -14.29
C THR A 543 6.61 7.89 -14.29
N LEU A 544 6.94 8.62 -15.35
CA LEU A 544 8.24 9.30 -15.49
C LEU A 544 8.39 10.46 -14.49
N ILE A 545 7.34 11.22 -14.28
CA ILE A 545 7.28 12.30 -13.29
C ILE A 545 7.44 11.72 -11.86
N GLY A 546 6.77 10.60 -11.54
CA GLY A 546 6.94 9.93 -10.27
C GLY A 546 8.39 9.48 -10.00
N GLN A 547 9.08 8.96 -11.04
CA GLN A 547 10.49 8.59 -10.94
C GLN A 547 11.39 9.83 -10.75
N LEU A 548 11.14 10.88 -11.50
CA LEU A 548 11.89 12.14 -11.40
C LEU A 548 11.72 12.76 -10.01
N ASP A 549 10.50 12.78 -9.49
CA ASP A 549 10.18 13.31 -8.16
C ASP A 549 10.92 12.55 -7.04
N CYS A 550 10.99 11.20 -7.14
CA CYS A 550 11.80 10.42 -6.21
C CYS A 550 13.28 10.80 -6.24
N LEU A 551 13.86 10.99 -7.45
CA LEU A 551 15.27 11.35 -7.60
C LEU A 551 15.56 12.78 -7.11
N CYS A 552 14.64 13.72 -7.35
CA CYS A 552 14.69 15.07 -6.75
C CYS A 552 14.57 15.00 -5.22
N GLY A 553 13.69 14.12 -4.71
CA GLY A 553 13.54 13.86 -3.29
C GLY A 553 14.82 13.33 -2.65
N PHE A 554 15.52 12.40 -3.31
CA PHE A 554 16.82 11.88 -2.83
C PHE A 554 17.92 12.93 -2.84
N ALA A 555 17.96 13.81 -3.85
CA ALA A 555 18.88 14.93 -3.87
C ALA A 555 18.60 15.91 -2.72
N THR A 556 17.33 16.25 -2.49
CA THR A 556 16.91 17.10 -1.37
C THR A 556 17.26 16.47 -0.01
N LEU A 557 17.00 15.17 0.15
CA LEU A 557 17.35 14.39 1.35
C LEU A 557 18.86 14.43 1.62
N ALA A 558 19.67 14.26 0.56
CA ALA A 558 21.13 14.29 0.65
C ALA A 558 21.66 15.65 1.09
N MET A 559 21.11 16.73 0.54
CA MET A 559 21.48 18.11 0.94
C MET A 559 21.11 18.41 2.40
N GLU A 560 19.88 18.09 2.80
CA GLU A 560 19.38 18.39 4.14
C GLU A 560 20.09 17.61 5.25
N ASN A 561 20.58 16.39 4.95
CA ASN A 561 21.09 15.45 5.95
C ASN A 561 22.56 15.09 5.75
N ASN A 562 23.25 15.75 4.84
CA ASN A 562 24.66 15.47 4.53
C ASN A 562 24.88 13.97 4.22
N TYR A 563 24.09 13.43 3.25
CA TYR A 563 24.27 12.08 2.74
C TYR A 563 25.23 12.10 1.55
N HIS A 564 26.05 11.07 1.43
CA HIS A 564 27.08 11.01 0.39
C HIS A 564 26.77 9.89 -0.60
N ARG A 565 27.30 10.04 -1.82
CA ARG A 565 27.19 9.07 -2.90
C ARG A 565 27.88 7.76 -2.51
N PRO A 566 27.17 6.62 -2.46
CA PRO A 566 27.82 5.33 -2.27
C PRO A 566 28.45 4.85 -3.57
N GLU A 567 29.59 4.16 -3.46
CA GLU A 567 30.25 3.47 -4.57
C GLU A 567 29.70 2.04 -4.64
N MET A 568 28.89 1.75 -5.67
CA MET A 568 28.31 0.44 -5.90
C MET A 568 29.17 -0.39 -6.84
N ASN A 569 29.40 -1.66 -6.51
CA ASN A 569 30.21 -2.58 -7.33
C ASN A 569 29.65 -4.01 -7.32
N GLU A 570 30.17 -4.89 -8.18
CA GLU A 570 29.78 -6.29 -8.25
C GLU A 570 30.49 -7.18 -7.22
N GLY A 571 31.38 -6.62 -6.42
CA GLY A 571 32.04 -7.31 -5.33
C GLY A 571 31.11 -7.76 -4.22
N TYR A 572 31.68 -8.29 -3.15
CA TYR A 572 30.93 -8.78 -1.98
C TYR A 572 31.12 -7.91 -0.75
N ALA A 573 32.15 -7.06 -0.72
CA ALA A 573 32.47 -6.27 0.46
C ALA A 573 31.41 -5.18 0.74
N ILE A 574 31.19 -4.94 2.02
CA ILE A 574 30.42 -3.82 2.55
C ILE A 574 31.37 -3.03 3.42
N GLU A 575 31.79 -1.84 2.97
CA GLU A 575 32.62 -0.93 3.72
C GLU A 575 31.88 0.38 3.92
N ILE A 576 31.59 0.75 5.16
CA ILE A 576 30.88 1.96 5.55
C ILE A 576 31.79 2.71 6.53
N LYS A 577 32.08 3.98 6.26
CA LYS A 577 32.81 4.88 7.15
C LYS A 577 31.87 5.94 7.70
N ASP A 578 31.94 6.16 9.01
CA ASP A 578 31.08 7.09 9.73
C ASP A 578 29.59 6.93 9.40
N GLY A 579 29.10 5.69 9.36
CA GLY A 579 27.70 5.39 9.12
C GLY A 579 26.81 5.92 10.25
N ARG A 580 25.61 6.41 9.89
CA ARG A 580 24.61 6.96 10.79
C ARG A 580 23.27 6.29 10.56
N HIS A 581 22.45 6.18 11.60
CA HIS A 581 21.11 5.59 11.47
C HIS A 581 20.11 6.67 11.04
N PRO A 582 19.51 6.58 9.83
CA PRO A 582 18.73 7.67 9.25
C PRO A 582 17.52 8.07 10.10
N VAL A 583 16.86 7.12 10.75
CA VAL A 583 15.66 7.37 11.55
C VAL A 583 16.02 7.90 12.93
N ILE A 584 16.96 7.23 13.63
CA ILE A 584 17.37 7.64 15.00
C ILE A 584 17.98 9.04 14.96
N GLU A 585 18.83 9.34 13.97
CA GLU A 585 19.45 10.66 13.83
C GLU A 585 18.41 11.79 13.78
N LYS A 586 17.27 11.57 13.13
CA LYS A 586 16.17 12.53 13.03
C LYS A 586 15.34 12.69 14.31
N GLN A 587 15.37 11.67 15.17
CA GLN A 587 14.64 11.69 16.44
C GLN A 587 15.46 12.25 17.61
N LEU A 588 16.77 12.44 17.41
CA LEU A 588 17.61 13.02 18.47
C LEU A 588 17.23 14.48 18.73
N PRO A 589 17.29 14.90 20.01
CA PRO A 589 17.10 16.31 20.36
C PRO A 589 18.04 17.22 19.58
N VAL A 590 17.57 18.42 19.25
CA VAL A 590 18.36 19.44 18.54
C VAL A 590 19.68 19.70 19.29
N GLY A 591 20.80 19.61 18.58
CA GLY A 591 22.14 19.79 19.14
C GLY A 591 22.79 18.52 19.71
N THR A 592 22.11 17.38 19.66
CA THR A 592 22.71 16.08 20.06
C THR A 592 23.15 15.33 18.80
N PRO A 593 24.46 15.20 18.52
CA PRO A 593 24.93 14.51 17.32
C PRO A 593 24.75 12.98 17.46
N TYR A 594 24.40 12.30 16.36
CA TYR A 594 24.46 10.86 16.28
C TYR A 594 25.93 10.39 16.26
N ILE A 595 26.27 9.36 17.02
CA ILE A 595 27.61 8.78 17.05
C ILE A 595 27.77 7.84 15.86
N ALA A 596 28.52 8.29 14.88
CA ALA A 596 28.76 7.54 13.65
C ALA A 596 29.68 6.34 13.87
N ASN A 597 29.45 5.25 13.12
CA ASN A 597 30.15 3.99 13.26
C ASN A 597 30.66 3.44 11.92
N ASP A 598 31.86 2.85 11.94
CA ASP A 598 32.44 2.16 10.81
C ASP A 598 32.03 0.68 10.82
N VAL A 599 31.74 0.13 9.65
CA VAL A 599 31.45 -1.29 9.44
C VAL A 599 32.16 -1.79 8.21
N TYR A 600 32.90 -2.88 8.37
CA TYR A 600 33.53 -3.60 7.26
C TYR A 600 33.12 -5.05 7.30
N LEU A 601 32.64 -5.60 6.19
CA LEU A 601 32.27 -7.00 6.03
C LEU A 601 32.72 -7.49 4.64
N ASP A 602 33.37 -8.66 4.60
CA ASP A 602 33.73 -9.35 3.37
C ASP A 602 33.52 -10.87 3.50
N ARG A 603 33.89 -11.65 2.50
CA ARG A 603 33.78 -13.13 2.53
C ARG A 603 35.05 -13.84 2.94
N GLU A 604 36.18 -13.13 3.06
CA GLU A 604 37.49 -13.75 3.20
C GLU A 604 38.14 -13.47 4.55
N ARG A 605 38.01 -12.24 5.08
CA ARG A 605 38.72 -11.80 6.28
C ARG A 605 37.77 -11.53 7.45
N GLN A 606 36.61 -10.95 7.18
CA GLN A 606 35.66 -10.48 8.17
C GLN A 606 34.23 -10.75 7.74
N GLN A 607 33.86 -12.02 7.72
CA GLN A 607 32.53 -12.47 7.30
C GLN A 607 31.49 -12.18 8.37
N ILE A 608 31.82 -12.44 9.63
CA ILE A 608 30.96 -12.30 10.80
C ILE A 608 31.59 -11.33 11.78
N ILE A 609 30.85 -10.32 12.16
CA ILE A 609 31.20 -9.42 13.26
C ILE A 609 30.34 -9.81 14.49
N MET A 610 31.00 -10.33 15.52
CA MET A 610 30.39 -10.53 16.84
C MET A 610 30.40 -9.22 17.60
N ILE A 611 29.23 -8.69 17.95
CA ILE A 611 29.10 -7.41 18.65
C ILE A 611 28.64 -7.67 20.08
N THR A 612 29.53 -7.47 21.04
CA THR A 612 29.22 -7.58 22.45
C THR A 612 29.03 -6.19 23.09
N GLY A 613 28.43 -6.14 24.26
CA GLY A 613 28.21 -4.90 24.97
C GLY A 613 26.90 -4.89 25.77
N PRO A 614 26.72 -3.93 26.66
CA PRO A 614 25.52 -3.84 27.50
C PRO A 614 24.26 -3.53 26.68
N ASN A 615 23.10 -3.88 27.26
CA ASN A 615 21.82 -3.41 26.70
C ASN A 615 21.79 -1.88 26.75
N MET A 616 21.10 -1.24 25.78
CA MET A 616 21.05 0.22 25.59
C MET A 616 22.36 0.85 25.04
N SER A 617 23.41 0.07 24.79
CA SER A 617 24.64 0.62 24.18
C SER A 617 24.52 1.00 22.73
N GLY A 618 23.47 0.51 22.02
CA GLY A 618 23.23 0.81 20.60
C GLY A 618 23.57 -0.32 19.63
N LYS A 619 23.80 -1.56 20.10
CA LYS A 619 24.08 -2.73 19.24
C LYS A 619 23.06 -2.88 18.13
N SER A 620 21.78 -2.98 18.48
CA SER A 620 20.67 -3.11 17.52
C SER A 620 20.58 -1.95 16.53
N ALA A 621 20.94 -0.72 16.96
CA ALA A 621 20.96 0.45 16.10
C ALA A 621 22.05 0.34 15.02
N ILE A 622 23.24 -0.19 15.36
CA ILE A 622 24.35 -0.40 14.40
C ILE A 622 23.98 -1.49 13.38
N LEU A 623 23.33 -2.57 13.82
CA LEU A 623 22.83 -3.61 12.91
C LEU A 623 21.87 -3.01 11.89
N ARG A 624 20.81 -2.36 12.38
CA ARG A 624 19.78 -1.73 11.52
C ARG A 624 20.37 -0.65 10.62
N GLN A 625 21.25 0.21 11.15
CA GLN A 625 21.98 1.23 10.38
C GLN A 625 22.65 0.64 9.14
N THR A 626 23.37 -0.47 9.29
CA THR A 626 24.08 -1.13 8.19
C THR A 626 23.12 -1.61 7.10
N ALA A 627 22.04 -2.27 7.48
CA ALA A 627 21.03 -2.71 6.52
C ALA A 627 20.30 -1.55 5.83
N LEU A 628 19.97 -0.47 6.57
CA LEU A 628 19.30 0.70 6.01
C LEU A 628 20.21 1.46 5.04
N ILE A 629 21.51 1.56 5.31
CA ILE A 629 22.48 2.16 4.38
C ILE A 629 22.56 1.35 3.08
N VAL A 630 22.66 0.02 3.17
CA VAL A 630 22.65 -0.86 1.99
C VAL A 630 21.34 -0.72 1.21
N LEU A 631 20.20 -0.70 1.90
CA LEU A 631 18.88 -0.56 1.30
C LEU A 631 18.74 0.78 0.57
N LEU A 632 19.12 1.89 1.21
CA LEU A 632 19.11 3.23 0.61
C LEU A 632 19.96 3.28 -0.65
N ALA A 633 21.17 2.72 -0.61
CA ALA A 633 22.04 2.65 -1.78
C ALA A 633 21.37 1.88 -2.94
N GLN A 634 20.72 0.74 -2.67
CA GLN A 634 20.11 -0.10 -3.70
C GLN A 634 18.74 0.40 -4.21
N ILE A 635 18.08 1.33 -3.52
CA ILE A 635 16.94 2.06 -4.11
C ILE A 635 17.38 3.25 -4.97
N GLY A 636 18.66 3.63 -4.92
CA GLY A 636 19.23 4.73 -5.70
C GLY A 636 19.39 6.05 -4.94
N SER A 637 19.25 6.04 -3.61
CA SER A 637 19.51 7.18 -2.74
C SER A 637 20.97 7.29 -2.36
N PHE A 638 21.42 8.49 -2.02
CA PHE A 638 22.66 8.69 -1.26
C PHE A 638 22.45 8.24 0.18
N VAL A 639 23.56 7.99 0.90
CA VAL A 639 23.54 7.28 2.19
C VAL A 639 24.07 8.14 3.33
N PRO A 640 23.58 7.93 4.56
CA PRO A 640 24.03 8.60 5.77
C PRO A 640 25.39 8.04 6.24
N ALA A 641 26.45 8.27 5.48
CA ALA A 641 27.82 7.87 5.79
C ALA A 641 28.81 8.89 5.20
N ALA A 642 30.01 9.01 5.73
CA ALA A 642 31.06 9.83 5.12
C ALA A 642 31.53 9.22 3.78
N SER A 643 31.62 7.89 3.73
CA SER A 643 31.83 7.14 2.49
C SER A 643 31.26 5.72 2.63
N ALA A 644 30.84 5.13 1.53
CA ALA A 644 30.36 3.76 1.49
C ALA A 644 30.78 3.08 0.18
N GLN A 645 31.45 1.93 0.27
CA GLN A 645 31.74 1.04 -0.87
C GLN A 645 30.96 -0.24 -0.68
N LEU A 646 30.00 -0.51 -1.55
CA LEU A 646 29.00 -1.54 -1.33
C LEU A 646 28.94 -2.49 -2.53
N GLY A 647 29.23 -3.77 -2.26
CA GLY A 647 28.86 -4.86 -3.16
C GLY A 647 27.36 -5.06 -3.18
N ILE A 648 26.81 -5.50 -4.31
CA ILE A 648 25.38 -5.80 -4.44
C ILE A 648 24.97 -6.86 -3.42
N VAL A 649 23.93 -6.55 -2.65
CA VAL A 649 23.24 -7.46 -1.73
C VAL A 649 21.95 -7.95 -2.39
N ASP A 650 21.71 -9.26 -2.36
CA ASP A 650 20.52 -9.86 -2.96
C ASP A 650 19.42 -10.18 -1.94
N LYS A 651 19.82 -10.41 -0.67
CA LYS A 651 18.88 -10.69 0.42
C LYS A 651 19.33 -9.98 1.70
N ILE A 652 18.40 -9.36 2.39
CA ILE A 652 18.63 -8.80 3.73
C ILE A 652 17.71 -9.54 4.70
N PHE A 653 18.32 -10.17 5.71
CA PHE A 653 17.62 -10.87 6.77
C PHE A 653 17.88 -10.21 8.10
N THR A 654 16.83 -10.06 8.90
CA THR A 654 16.97 -9.52 10.25
C THR A 654 16.23 -10.37 11.27
N ARG A 655 16.91 -10.68 12.33
CA ARG A 655 16.31 -11.16 13.57
C ARG A 655 16.69 -10.17 14.67
N VAL A 656 15.79 -9.22 15.01
CA VAL A 656 16.06 -8.12 15.93
C VAL A 656 14.89 -7.98 16.91
N GLY A 657 15.15 -8.09 18.19
CA GLY A 657 14.17 -7.88 19.26
C GLY A 657 13.17 -9.02 19.47
N ALA A 658 12.55 -9.08 20.66
CA ALA A 658 11.42 -9.97 20.93
C ALA A 658 10.12 -9.29 20.48
N SER A 659 9.41 -9.87 19.52
CA SER A 659 8.01 -9.49 19.25
C SER A 659 7.10 -10.46 19.99
N ASP A 660 6.46 -9.98 21.04
CA ASP A 660 5.42 -10.74 21.72
C ASP A 660 4.18 -10.79 20.83
N ASN A 661 4.02 -11.89 20.11
CA ASN A 661 2.78 -12.15 19.36
C ASN A 661 1.86 -13.03 20.23
N ILE A 662 1.38 -12.46 21.32
CA ILE A 662 0.50 -13.13 22.29
C ILE A 662 -0.80 -13.63 21.64
N SER A 663 -1.22 -13.03 20.53
CA SER A 663 -2.48 -13.35 19.85
C SER A 663 -2.49 -14.73 19.18
N MET A 664 -1.33 -15.32 18.84
CA MET A 664 -1.24 -16.64 18.18
C MET A 664 -0.89 -17.77 19.14
N GLY A 665 -0.67 -17.50 20.43
CA GLY A 665 -0.35 -18.51 21.42
C GLY A 665 1.01 -19.20 21.24
N GLU A 666 1.87 -18.70 20.35
CA GLU A 666 3.23 -19.21 20.15
C GLU A 666 4.18 -18.67 21.23
N SER A 667 5.07 -19.52 21.71
CA SER A 667 6.17 -19.09 22.58
C SER A 667 7.09 -18.12 21.82
N THR A 668 7.51 -17.02 22.47
CA THR A 668 8.48 -16.07 21.91
C THR A 668 9.75 -16.75 21.41
N PHE A 669 10.18 -17.82 22.06
CA PHE A 669 11.31 -18.64 21.64
C PHE A 669 11.03 -19.41 20.34
N MET A 670 9.80 -19.96 20.17
CA MET A 670 9.44 -20.66 18.94
C MET A 670 9.40 -19.71 17.75
N VAL A 671 8.87 -18.50 17.91
CA VAL A 671 8.92 -17.44 16.88
C VAL A 671 10.37 -17.12 16.50
N GLU A 672 11.24 -16.98 17.51
CA GLU A 672 12.67 -16.73 17.27
C GLU A 672 13.32 -17.85 16.47
N MET A 673 13.04 -19.11 16.79
CA MET A 673 13.59 -20.26 16.07
C MET A 673 13.04 -20.38 14.66
N ASN A 674 11.78 -20.06 14.43
CA ASN A 674 11.17 -20.01 13.10
C ASN A 674 11.83 -18.93 12.23
N GLU A 675 12.06 -17.74 12.78
CA GLU A 675 12.78 -16.66 12.09
C GLU A 675 14.21 -17.07 11.75
N ALA A 676 14.95 -17.66 12.71
CA ALA A 676 16.31 -18.16 12.49
C ALA A 676 16.35 -19.27 11.43
N ALA A 677 15.44 -20.23 11.48
CA ALA A 677 15.33 -21.30 10.50
C ALA A 677 15.05 -20.76 9.09
N LEU A 678 14.15 -19.78 8.95
CA LEU A 678 13.90 -19.09 7.68
C LEU A 678 15.18 -18.47 7.12
N ILE A 679 15.96 -17.79 7.95
CA ILE A 679 17.23 -17.18 7.55
C ILE A 679 18.20 -18.25 7.05
N LEU A 680 18.49 -19.25 7.89
CA LEU A 680 19.52 -20.25 7.61
C LEU A 680 19.23 -21.07 6.34
N ASN A 681 17.96 -21.36 6.07
CA ASN A 681 17.52 -22.10 4.88
C ASN A 681 17.52 -21.26 3.58
N ASN A 682 17.62 -19.91 3.68
CA ASN A 682 17.49 -19.04 2.51
C ASN A 682 18.70 -18.15 2.24
N ILE A 683 19.82 -18.33 2.96
CA ILE A 683 21.03 -17.54 2.72
C ILE A 683 21.62 -17.78 1.33
N SER A 684 22.23 -16.74 0.77
CA SER A 684 22.96 -16.72 -0.49
C SER A 684 24.37 -16.15 -0.28
N ASP A 685 25.19 -16.19 -1.31
CA ASP A 685 26.55 -15.63 -1.29
C ASP A 685 26.60 -14.09 -1.20
N ARG A 686 25.47 -13.42 -1.47
CA ARG A 686 25.31 -11.97 -1.38
C ARG A 686 24.43 -11.51 -0.23
N SER A 687 23.97 -12.43 0.61
CA SER A 687 23.11 -12.10 1.75
C SER A 687 23.83 -11.24 2.79
N LEU A 688 23.05 -10.32 3.38
CA LEU A 688 23.38 -9.59 4.60
C LEU A 688 22.44 -10.09 5.72
N VAL A 689 23.02 -10.64 6.77
CA VAL A 689 22.29 -11.23 7.90
C VAL A 689 22.53 -10.42 9.16
N LEU A 690 21.46 -10.05 9.87
CA LEU A 690 21.50 -9.29 11.11
C LEU A 690 20.84 -10.11 12.21
N LEU A 691 21.61 -10.56 13.19
CA LEU A 691 21.14 -11.37 14.30
C LEU A 691 21.35 -10.58 15.61
N ASP A 692 20.29 -10.39 16.37
CA ASP A 692 20.33 -9.64 17.62
C ASP A 692 19.75 -10.47 18.77
N GLU A 693 20.59 -10.76 19.75
CA GLU A 693 20.26 -11.46 21.00
C GLU A 693 19.60 -12.84 20.77
N ILE A 694 20.12 -13.66 19.88
CA ILE A 694 19.65 -15.03 19.64
C ILE A 694 19.87 -15.89 20.89
N GLY A 695 18.89 -16.74 21.22
CA GLY A 695 18.92 -17.69 22.36
C GLY A 695 18.41 -17.09 23.68
N ARG A 696 17.84 -15.87 23.68
CA ARG A 696 17.39 -15.21 24.91
C ARG A 696 16.13 -15.83 25.53
N GLY A 697 15.32 -16.51 24.73
CA GLY A 697 14.02 -17.07 25.14
C GLY A 697 14.08 -18.43 25.85
N THR A 698 15.27 -18.97 26.11
CA THR A 698 15.47 -20.30 26.75
C THR A 698 16.50 -20.25 27.86
N SER A 699 16.94 -21.41 28.38
CA SER A 699 18.00 -21.49 29.40
C SER A 699 19.32 -20.93 28.85
N THR A 700 20.18 -20.38 29.74
CA THR A 700 21.43 -19.73 29.32
C THR A 700 22.31 -20.66 28.48
N TYR A 701 22.49 -21.91 28.93
CA TYR A 701 23.34 -22.86 28.20
C TYR A 701 22.77 -23.29 26.87
N ASP A 702 21.47 -23.54 26.78
CA ASP A 702 20.81 -23.83 25.50
C ASP A 702 20.92 -22.63 24.55
N GLY A 703 20.71 -21.40 25.06
CA GLY A 703 20.82 -20.17 24.32
C GLY A 703 22.23 -19.96 23.73
N ILE A 704 23.27 -20.12 24.54
CA ILE A 704 24.68 -20.06 24.09
C ILE A 704 24.96 -21.12 23.03
N SER A 705 24.52 -22.37 23.28
CA SER A 705 24.77 -23.49 22.36
C SER A 705 24.13 -23.26 20.98
N ILE A 706 22.90 -22.76 20.97
CA ILE A 706 22.17 -22.43 19.70
C ILE A 706 22.87 -21.27 19.00
N ALA A 707 23.20 -20.20 19.72
CA ALA A 707 23.86 -19.02 19.13
C ALA A 707 25.23 -19.38 18.53
N TRP A 708 26.01 -20.24 19.24
CA TRP A 708 27.28 -20.77 18.77
C TRP A 708 27.10 -21.57 17.49
N ALA A 709 26.19 -22.55 17.49
CA ALA A 709 25.94 -23.40 16.33
C ALA A 709 25.47 -22.62 15.10
N ILE A 710 24.63 -21.60 15.27
CA ILE A 710 24.19 -20.71 14.20
C ILE A 710 25.38 -19.92 13.61
N ALA A 711 26.23 -19.36 14.44
CA ALA A 711 27.40 -18.61 14.00
C ALA A 711 28.41 -19.50 13.28
N GLU A 712 28.69 -20.71 13.78
CA GLU A 712 29.53 -21.74 13.15
C GLU A 712 28.95 -22.17 11.81
N TYR A 713 27.64 -22.49 11.75
CA TYR A 713 26.95 -22.83 10.50
C TYR A 713 27.10 -21.72 9.44
N LEU A 714 26.86 -20.45 9.80
CA LEU A 714 27.02 -19.32 8.88
C LEU A 714 28.47 -19.15 8.41
N HIS A 715 29.46 -19.41 9.28
CA HIS A 715 30.86 -19.36 8.93
C HIS A 715 31.28 -20.47 7.96
N GLU A 716 30.81 -21.70 8.18
CA GLU A 716 31.21 -22.87 7.38
C GLU A 716 30.41 -23.00 6.08
N HIS A 717 29.20 -22.41 6.05
CA HIS A 717 28.31 -22.51 4.89
C HIS A 717 28.97 -21.94 3.62
N PRO A 718 28.87 -22.67 2.46
CA PRO A 718 29.53 -22.27 1.20
C PRO A 718 29.19 -20.85 0.72
N SER A 719 27.99 -20.35 1.07
CA SER A 719 27.56 -19.00 0.70
C SER A 719 28.37 -17.91 1.40
N LYS A 720 28.95 -18.17 2.58
CA LYS A 720 29.71 -17.20 3.37
C LYS A 720 28.96 -15.87 3.52
N ALA A 721 27.70 -15.92 3.94
CA ALA A 721 26.84 -14.76 4.10
C ALA A 721 27.45 -13.77 5.09
N LYS A 722 27.46 -12.48 4.74
CA LYS A 722 27.96 -11.40 5.60
C LYS A 722 27.03 -11.22 6.79
N THR A 723 27.56 -11.26 8.00
CA THR A 723 26.73 -11.31 9.20
C THR A 723 27.19 -10.32 10.26
N LEU A 724 26.23 -9.56 10.81
CA LEU A 724 26.39 -8.83 12.06
C LEU A 724 25.60 -9.58 13.14
N PHE A 725 26.31 -10.03 14.18
CA PHE A 725 25.76 -10.84 15.25
C PHE A 725 25.93 -10.11 16.60
N ALA A 726 24.88 -9.46 17.07
CA ALA A 726 24.88 -8.84 18.38
C ALA A 726 24.46 -9.85 19.45
N THR A 727 25.19 -9.91 20.54
CA THR A 727 24.92 -10.85 21.62
C THR A 727 25.28 -10.24 22.98
N HIS A 728 24.71 -10.80 24.03
CA HIS A 728 25.09 -10.56 25.41
C HIS A 728 25.90 -11.73 26.01
N TYR A 729 26.09 -12.81 25.24
CA TYR A 729 26.90 -13.95 25.63
C TYR A 729 28.38 -13.66 25.36
N HIS A 730 29.16 -13.51 26.43
CA HIS A 730 30.60 -13.23 26.33
C HIS A 730 31.41 -14.44 25.87
N GLU A 731 30.88 -15.62 26.08
CA GLU A 731 31.46 -16.90 25.65
C GLU A 731 31.63 -16.96 24.10
N LEU A 732 30.76 -16.30 23.35
CA LEU A 732 30.89 -16.22 21.91
C LEU A 732 32.14 -15.44 21.43
N ASN A 733 32.81 -14.70 22.33
CA ASN A 733 34.06 -14.03 21.97
C ASN A 733 35.18 -15.04 21.64
N GLU A 734 35.12 -16.25 22.20
CA GLU A 734 36.13 -17.31 21.94
C GLU A 734 36.07 -17.79 20.49
N MET A 735 34.94 -17.56 19.77
CA MET A 735 34.83 -17.97 18.37
C MET A 735 35.85 -17.28 17.46
N SER A 736 36.30 -16.08 17.77
CA SER A 736 37.29 -15.36 16.97
C SER A 736 38.70 -15.99 17.02
N GLU A 737 38.96 -16.78 18.04
CA GLU A 737 40.21 -17.54 18.18
C GLU A 737 40.17 -18.84 17.35
N GLN A 738 38.96 -19.40 17.16
CA GLN A 738 38.78 -20.69 16.48
C GLN A 738 38.46 -20.52 14.99
N PHE A 739 37.81 -19.42 14.61
CA PHE A 739 37.30 -19.15 13.27
C PHE A 739 37.90 -17.88 12.68
N GLU A 740 38.71 -17.97 11.65
CA GLU A 740 39.50 -16.87 11.07
C GLU A 740 38.64 -15.68 10.58
N ARG A 741 37.43 -15.96 10.04
CA ARG A 741 36.55 -14.95 9.46
C ARG A 741 35.54 -14.37 10.45
N ILE A 742 35.60 -14.76 11.74
CA ILE A 742 34.81 -14.17 12.82
C ILE A 742 35.67 -13.15 13.52
N LYS A 743 35.18 -11.92 13.69
CA LYS A 743 35.88 -10.85 14.39
C LYS A 743 35.01 -10.30 15.53
N ASN A 744 35.62 -10.06 16.66
CA ASN A 744 34.97 -9.50 17.83
C ASN A 744 35.03 -7.98 17.82
N TYR A 745 33.88 -7.39 18.11
CA TYR A 745 33.73 -5.96 18.33
C TYR A 745 32.90 -5.73 19.59
N ASN A 746 33.09 -4.59 20.19
CA ASN A 746 32.25 -4.16 21.32
C ASN A 746 31.75 -2.74 21.11
N VAL A 747 30.64 -2.41 21.74
CA VAL A 747 30.17 -1.03 21.80
C VAL A 747 30.72 -0.38 23.05
N SER A 748 31.61 0.59 22.85
CA SER A 748 32.42 1.19 23.89
C SER A 748 31.57 1.86 24.98
N VAL A 749 32.00 1.63 26.21
CA VAL A 749 31.42 2.20 27.43
C VAL A 749 32.55 2.82 28.24
N LYS A 750 32.33 4.01 28.82
CA LYS A 750 33.27 4.66 29.69
C LYS A 750 32.73 4.61 31.14
N GLU A 751 33.43 3.90 31.98
CA GLU A 751 33.10 3.88 33.40
C GLU A 751 33.63 5.16 34.08
N THR A 752 32.76 5.79 34.83
CA THR A 752 33.11 6.87 35.76
C THR A 752 32.79 6.40 37.18
N LYS A 753 33.38 7.02 38.24
CA LYS A 753 33.22 6.56 39.64
C LYS A 753 31.78 6.33 40.07
N ASP A 754 30.81 7.05 39.49
CA ASP A 754 29.40 6.99 39.90
C ASP A 754 28.41 6.61 38.76
N SER A 755 28.86 6.52 37.52
CA SER A 755 27.99 6.30 36.34
C SER A 755 28.71 5.61 35.19
N VAL A 756 27.95 5.00 34.32
CA VAL A 756 28.43 4.41 33.06
C VAL A 756 27.96 5.29 31.91
N LEU A 757 28.90 5.79 31.13
CA LEU A 757 28.62 6.59 29.93
C LEU A 757 28.70 5.69 28.69
N PHE A 758 27.60 5.51 27.99
CA PHE A 758 27.56 4.78 26.72
C PHE A 758 28.14 5.65 25.62
N LEU A 759 29.32 5.32 25.11
CA LEU A 759 29.98 6.05 24.04
C LEU A 759 29.34 5.74 22.67
N ARG A 760 28.59 4.66 22.55
CA ARG A 760 27.91 4.19 21.34
C ARG A 760 28.83 4.03 20.13
N LYS A 761 30.15 3.90 20.32
CA LYS A 761 31.17 3.70 19.29
C LYS A 761 31.54 2.22 19.22
N LEU A 762 31.47 1.64 18.02
CA LEU A 762 31.93 0.30 17.72
C LEU A 762 33.43 0.27 17.69
N THR A 763 34.05 -0.60 18.47
CA THR A 763 35.49 -0.77 18.56
C THR A 763 35.87 -2.23 18.45
N GLU A 764 37.00 -2.52 17.85
CA GLU A 764 37.53 -3.89 17.71
C GLU A 764 37.88 -4.49 19.09
N GLY A 765 37.63 -5.77 19.27
CA GLY A 765 37.84 -6.54 20.51
C GLY A 765 36.53 -6.86 21.23
N GLY A 766 36.56 -7.91 22.07
CA GLY A 766 35.43 -8.32 22.89
C GLY A 766 35.28 -7.52 24.17
N SER A 767 34.06 -7.40 24.74
CA SER A 767 33.83 -6.88 26.08
C SER A 767 33.91 -8.04 27.09
N ALA A 768 34.70 -7.87 28.12
CA ALA A 768 34.86 -8.87 29.19
C ALA A 768 33.88 -8.69 30.36
N HIS A 769 33.12 -7.60 30.43
CA HIS A 769 32.29 -7.27 31.61
C HIS A 769 30.81 -7.13 31.29
N SER A 770 29.98 -7.62 32.18
CA SER A 770 28.53 -7.46 32.16
C SER A 770 28.13 -6.15 32.85
N PHE A 771 27.31 -5.32 32.19
CA PHE A 771 26.87 -4.02 32.73
C PHE A 771 25.40 -4.02 33.22
N GLY A 772 24.73 -5.17 33.27
CA GLY A 772 23.30 -5.28 33.62
C GLY A 772 22.96 -4.63 34.98
N ILE A 773 23.81 -4.80 35.98
CA ILE A 773 23.60 -4.20 37.34
C ILE A 773 23.77 -2.67 37.28
N HIS A 774 24.65 -2.16 36.44
CA HIS A 774 24.80 -0.70 36.24
C HIS A 774 23.55 -0.10 35.58
N VAL A 775 22.98 -0.77 34.61
CA VAL A 775 21.69 -0.35 33.96
C VAL A 775 20.56 -0.38 35.00
N ALA A 776 20.49 -1.40 35.84
CA ALA A 776 19.52 -1.48 36.95
C ALA A 776 19.65 -0.30 37.93
N LYS A 777 20.90 0.12 38.26
CA LYS A 777 21.18 1.30 39.06
C LYS A 777 20.68 2.59 38.39
N MET A 778 20.91 2.74 37.08
CA MET A 778 20.41 3.88 36.28
C MET A 778 18.89 3.93 36.19
N ALA A 779 18.23 2.78 36.17
CA ALA A 779 16.78 2.65 36.19
C ALA A 779 16.13 2.99 37.56
N GLY A 780 16.95 3.33 38.58
CA GLY A 780 16.47 3.70 39.91
C GLY A 780 16.15 2.52 40.85
N MET A 781 16.70 1.33 40.58
CA MET A 781 16.53 0.20 41.52
C MET A 781 17.06 0.53 42.91
N PRO A 782 16.39 0.04 43.98
CA PRO A 782 16.83 0.29 45.37
C PRO A 782 18.28 -0.16 45.59
N GLN A 783 19.06 0.69 46.26
CA GLN A 783 20.49 0.49 46.52
C GLN A 783 20.82 -0.88 47.16
N TYR A 784 19.95 -1.35 48.06
CA TYR A 784 20.07 -2.67 48.71
C TYR A 784 20.03 -3.83 47.69
N VAL A 785 19.13 -3.75 46.69
CA VAL A 785 19.01 -4.76 45.61
C VAL A 785 20.28 -4.76 44.76
N ILE A 786 20.79 -3.58 44.40
CA ILE A 786 22.04 -3.43 43.64
C ILE A 786 23.25 -4.02 44.38
N GLN A 787 23.38 -3.73 45.66
CA GLN A 787 24.48 -4.29 46.47
C GLN A 787 24.40 -5.82 46.57
N LYS A 788 23.20 -6.37 46.72
CA LYS A 788 22.98 -7.82 46.78
C LYS A 788 23.27 -8.49 45.42
N ALA A 789 22.85 -7.85 44.30
CA ALA A 789 23.14 -8.32 42.97
C ALA A 789 24.64 -8.34 42.65
N ASN A 790 25.40 -7.29 43.01
CA ASN A 790 26.85 -7.25 42.87
C ASN A 790 27.56 -8.36 43.65
N LYS A 791 27.13 -8.63 44.90
CA LYS A 791 27.68 -9.73 45.69
C LYS A 791 27.42 -11.10 45.08
N MET A 792 26.26 -11.28 44.47
CA MET A 792 25.89 -12.53 43.82
C MET A 792 26.63 -12.72 42.49
N LEU A 793 26.77 -11.66 41.70
CA LEU A 793 27.54 -11.68 40.45
C LEU A 793 28.98 -12.13 40.73
N LYS A 794 29.64 -11.52 41.74
CA LYS A 794 31.01 -11.86 42.11
C LYS A 794 31.15 -13.34 42.49
N LYS A 795 30.19 -13.91 43.24
CA LYS A 795 30.19 -15.34 43.60
C LYS A 795 30.02 -16.24 42.35
N LEU A 796 29.20 -15.84 41.39
CA LEU A 796 28.97 -16.59 40.15
C LEU A 796 30.23 -16.56 39.28
N GLU A 797 30.87 -15.40 39.10
CA GLU A 797 32.11 -15.24 38.36
C GLU A 797 33.27 -16.04 38.98
N GLU A 798 33.39 -16.06 40.31
CA GLU A 798 34.37 -16.88 41.00
C GLU A 798 34.13 -18.39 40.86
N SER A 799 32.90 -18.84 40.75
CA SER A 799 32.54 -20.24 40.48
C SER A 799 32.76 -20.68 39.02
N HIS A 800 32.67 -19.79 38.08
CA HIS A 800 32.95 -20.06 36.65
C HIS A 800 34.45 -20.17 36.31
N ASN A 801 35.31 -19.47 37.05
CA ASN A 801 36.77 -19.55 36.86
C ASN A 801 37.41 -20.90 37.29
N VAL A 802 36.62 -21.86 37.74
CA VAL A 802 37.12 -23.19 38.22
C VAL A 802 36.99 -24.29 37.13
N VAL A 803 36.30 -24.02 36.01
CA VAL A 803 36.20 -24.99 34.90
C VAL A 803 36.68 -24.29 33.61
N PRO A 804 37.77 -24.72 32.97
CA PRO A 804 38.23 -24.19 31.70
C PRO A 804 37.21 -24.57 30.63
N THR A 805 36.49 -23.57 30.09
CA THR A 805 35.45 -23.72 29.07
C THR A 805 35.98 -24.43 27.77
N ALA A 806 37.28 -24.28 27.53
CA ALA A 806 37.96 -24.92 26.39
C ALA A 806 38.02 -26.47 26.43
N GLU A 807 37.99 -27.08 27.61
CA GLU A 807 37.98 -28.55 27.74
C GLU A 807 36.57 -29.15 27.55
N VAL A 808 35.55 -28.44 27.99
CA VAL A 808 34.17 -28.89 27.85
C VAL A 808 33.75 -28.84 26.33
N VAL A 809 34.17 -27.79 25.61
CA VAL A 809 33.90 -27.65 24.17
C VAL A 809 34.70 -28.64 23.35
N LYS A 810 35.97 -28.89 23.70
CA LYS A 810 36.81 -29.93 23.03
C LYS A 810 36.29 -31.35 23.26
N ASN A 811 35.73 -31.64 24.43
CA ASN A 811 35.14 -32.96 24.70
C ASN A 811 33.80 -33.12 23.98
N ALA A 812 32.96 -32.03 23.90
CA ALA A 812 31.75 -32.03 23.11
C ALA A 812 32.03 -32.16 21.62
N GLN A 813 33.09 -31.50 21.08
CA GLN A 813 33.50 -31.67 19.68
C GLN A 813 34.00 -33.09 19.36
N LYS A 814 34.67 -33.78 20.31
CA LYS A 814 35.06 -35.20 20.12
C LYS A 814 33.84 -36.14 20.12
N GLU A 815 32.86 -35.87 20.94
CA GLU A 815 31.60 -36.65 20.94
C GLU A 815 30.69 -36.28 19.75
N MET A 816 30.64 -35.00 19.30
CA MET A 816 29.87 -34.57 18.13
C MET A 816 30.43 -35.06 16.79
N GLN A 817 31.78 -35.22 16.64
CA GLN A 817 32.33 -35.77 15.42
C GLN A 817 31.94 -37.23 15.18
N LEU A 818 31.50 -37.94 16.21
CA LEU A 818 30.92 -39.27 16.10
C LEU A 818 29.36 -39.27 15.93
N SER A 819 28.70 -38.17 16.26
CA SER A 819 27.23 -38.06 16.31
C SER A 819 26.59 -37.42 15.06
N PHE A 820 27.33 -36.69 14.22
CA PHE A 820 26.74 -36.01 13.02
C PHE A 820 26.45 -36.98 11.84
N PHE A 821 26.87 -38.24 11.94
CA PHE A 821 26.51 -39.32 10.99
C PHE A 821 25.39 -40.23 11.52
N ASP A 822 24.91 -40.00 12.75
CA ASP A 822 23.82 -40.76 13.37
C ASP A 822 22.58 -39.86 13.60
N MET A 823 21.99 -39.35 12.53
CA MET A 823 20.56 -39.17 12.49
C MET A 823 19.92 -40.53 12.30
N ASN A 824 19.99 -41.33 13.33
CA ASN A 824 19.32 -42.63 13.34
C ASN A 824 17.82 -42.38 13.55
N ASP A 825 17.10 -42.43 12.42
CA ASP A 825 15.66 -42.68 12.48
C ASP A 825 15.51 -44.03 13.22
N PRO A 826 14.84 -44.09 14.38
CA PRO A 826 14.66 -45.32 15.14
C PRO A 826 14.06 -46.45 14.32
N LEU A 827 13.35 -46.13 13.26
CA LEU A 827 12.80 -47.01 12.25
C LEU A 827 13.87 -47.63 11.36
N LEU A 828 14.88 -46.84 10.98
CA LEU A 828 16.03 -47.30 10.16
C LEU A 828 16.98 -48.17 10.97
N GLU A 829 17.19 -47.89 12.27
CA GLU A 829 18.00 -48.79 13.15
C GLU A 829 17.28 -50.10 13.42
N ALA A 830 16.00 -50.10 13.72
CA ALA A 830 15.23 -51.31 13.87
C ALA A 830 15.23 -52.18 12.57
N LEU A 831 15.17 -51.52 11.40
CA LEU A 831 15.25 -52.22 10.09
C LEU A 831 16.68 -52.79 9.81
N LYS A 832 17.73 -52.08 10.24
CA LYS A 832 19.11 -52.53 10.14
C LYS A 832 19.36 -53.73 11.06
N GLU A 833 18.86 -53.70 12.29
CA GLU A 833 18.94 -54.83 13.20
C GLU A 833 18.15 -56.04 12.69
N ASP A 834 16.94 -55.86 12.18
CA ASP A 834 16.14 -56.92 11.56
C ASP A 834 16.89 -57.53 10.33
N LEU A 835 17.48 -56.72 9.48
CA LEU A 835 18.30 -57.18 8.32
C LEU A 835 19.57 -57.93 8.74
N LEU A 836 20.26 -57.48 9.76
CA LEU A 836 21.48 -58.11 10.26
C LEU A 836 21.20 -59.44 11.02
N SER A 837 20.00 -59.57 11.60
CA SER A 837 19.57 -60.79 12.32
C SER A 837 19.01 -61.85 11.38
N LEU A 838 18.79 -61.57 10.10
CA LEU A 838 18.29 -62.52 9.09
C LEU A 838 19.37 -63.44 8.61
N ASP A 839 19.29 -64.75 8.87
CA ASP A 839 20.13 -65.75 8.25
C ASP A 839 19.61 -66.11 6.85
N ILE A 840 20.21 -65.48 5.82
CA ILE A 840 19.76 -65.58 4.44
C ILE A 840 19.89 -67.03 3.91
N ASN A 841 20.71 -67.86 4.53
CA ASN A 841 20.95 -69.25 4.06
C ASN A 841 19.85 -70.19 4.49
N THR A 842 19.03 -69.85 5.42
CA THR A 842 17.92 -70.68 5.95
C THR A 842 16.56 -70.30 5.40
N LEU A 843 16.44 -69.17 4.63
CA LEU A 843 15.17 -68.66 4.05
C LEU A 843 14.88 -69.27 2.69
N THR A 844 13.65 -69.72 2.51
CA THR A 844 13.13 -70.04 1.17
C THR A 844 12.87 -68.77 0.36
N PRO A 845 12.87 -68.79 -0.99
CA PRO A 845 12.62 -67.64 -1.84
C PRO A 845 11.27 -66.92 -1.51
N VAL A 846 10.27 -67.68 -1.08
CA VAL A 846 8.96 -67.10 -0.72
C VAL A 846 9.02 -66.39 0.61
N GLU A 847 9.70 -66.91 1.62
CA GLU A 847 9.89 -66.31 2.93
C GLU A 847 10.77 -65.06 2.81
N ALA A 848 11.79 -65.03 1.97
CA ALA A 848 12.60 -63.85 1.69
C ALA A 848 11.75 -62.72 1.07
N LEU A 849 10.86 -63.02 0.11
CA LEU A 849 9.94 -62.07 -0.47
C LEU A 849 8.91 -61.53 0.55
N MET A 850 8.43 -62.38 1.42
CA MET A 850 7.47 -61.97 2.50
C MET A 850 8.16 -61.04 3.50
N LYS A 851 9.40 -61.34 3.90
CA LYS A 851 10.19 -60.49 4.80
C LYS A 851 10.53 -59.17 4.19
N LEU A 852 10.92 -59.11 2.94
CA LEU A 852 11.17 -57.88 2.18
C LEU A 852 9.88 -57.02 2.06
N ASN A 853 8.73 -57.65 1.85
CA ASN A 853 7.46 -56.93 1.78
C ASN A 853 7.02 -56.42 3.15
N GLU A 854 7.30 -57.11 4.23
CA GLU A 854 7.10 -56.67 5.61
C GLU A 854 7.97 -55.43 5.95
N MET A 855 9.25 -55.47 5.60
CA MET A 855 10.17 -54.37 5.78
C MET A 855 9.77 -53.14 4.96
N ARG A 856 9.31 -53.35 3.72
CA ARG A 856 8.82 -52.27 2.85
C ARG A 856 7.57 -51.62 3.42
N LYS A 857 6.66 -52.35 4.04
CA LYS A 857 5.43 -51.83 4.67
C LYS A 857 5.70 -51.01 5.92
N ARG A 858 6.90 -51.18 6.55
CA ARG A 858 7.31 -50.36 7.71
C ARG A 858 7.99 -49.04 7.28
N ILE A 859 8.42 -48.90 6.05
CA ILE A 859 9.04 -47.71 5.48
C ILE A 859 8.03 -46.80 4.76
N SER A 860 6.88 -47.41 4.30
CA SER A 860 5.80 -46.68 3.67
C SER A 860 4.74 -46.24 4.68
#